data_46f734fab2daf214a24b5e04d955d1e5
#
_entry.id   46f734fab2daf214a24b5e04d955d1e5
#
_cell.length_a   1.000
_cell.length_b   1.000
_cell.length_c   1.000
_cell.angle_alpha   90.00
_cell.angle_beta   90.00
_cell.angle_gamma   90.00
#
_symmetry.space_group_name_H-M   'P 1'
#
loop_
_entity.id
_entity.type
_entity.pdbx_description
1 polymer ?
#
loop_
_entity_poly.entity_id
_entity_poly.type
_entity_poly.pdbx_seq_one_letter_code
_entity_poly.pdbx_strand_id
1 'polypeptide(L)'
;LLGFVATFGTAGAWGWMRYSPEHYASAQAFLIGFIAIFIAASILYARATPLRLGWGVSHAVDHTLVFGTPLLGFGLQAGLVQPFWHGAAFSALGFGATYLLLAAALLRRAADGYRLLVECFLALGVGFVTLAVPLALDAQWTSAIWALEGAAAFWVGTRQARWMPRAFGLVLQLLACLSFFGTLGQPVSAWPLAHPGFVGAVLIALPALAIAHWARRPLPHSGSRWALGYARLEALLPTPLFLYGFILWLQAWSLESVRLLPAPVVDQPMTAAWSSTAAQWLMTSATLLSAAAALQWALRTRWAAAAWPSRLGLPVLVLALIAQWGVGHHVTDGFAWPAWPLALALHGWLLHRNEHAGADLLNPGWARWLDWQHTGTAWLLMALVGDALTAGVDHARLWGTAWASVIGVASATAVLAGLTRWAGRANRASARGRFAWPLNTHAEAYYWRAVAPLALLLWLGAFALAWTSSGRTEPLPYIPLLNPTDLAVLLAMGALLLWRGMVNAAEPRPQGAGLLRQPVFWGAIGLLALVVLSTVWLRVAHHFFQVPWNAWALYHSFVVQTGYAILWTVLALALMVAAHRRGLRPAWLAGAGLLALVVLKLILVDLSNRGGGERIIAFIGVGVLMLVVGYLAPLPPRAAARIDKEAA
;
A
#
# COMPACT_ATOMS: atom_id res chain seq x y z
N LEU A 1 -40.76 -46.22 5.14
CA LEU A 1 -39.51 -45.86 5.82
C LEU A 1 -38.76 -47.12 6.25
N LEU A 2 -39.41 -48.07 6.96
CA LEU A 2 -38.77 -49.31 7.39
C LEU A 2 -38.19 -50.12 6.22
N GLY A 3 -38.96 -50.29 5.14
CA GLY A 3 -38.48 -50.95 3.93
C GLY A 3 -37.28 -50.27 3.29
N PHE A 4 -37.24 -48.96 3.30
CA PHE A 4 -36.09 -48.17 2.81
C PHE A 4 -34.82 -48.44 3.65
N VAL A 5 -34.93 -48.30 4.97
CA VAL A 5 -33.80 -48.55 5.90
C VAL A 5 -33.33 -49.99 5.82
N ALA A 6 -34.25 -50.94 5.77
CA ALA A 6 -33.90 -52.37 5.65
C ALA A 6 -33.20 -52.68 4.31
N THR A 7 -33.67 -52.14 3.18
CA THR A 7 -33.07 -52.38 1.87
C THR A 7 -31.65 -51.75 1.75
N PHE A 8 -31.49 -50.46 2.03
CA PHE A 8 -30.19 -49.84 1.92
C PHE A 8 -29.23 -50.24 3.03
N GLY A 9 -29.75 -50.54 4.22
CA GLY A 9 -28.96 -51.07 5.34
C GLY A 9 -28.42 -52.47 5.07
N THR A 10 -29.25 -53.38 4.59
CA THR A 10 -28.80 -54.75 4.20
C THR A 10 -27.86 -54.72 3.00
N ALA A 11 -28.15 -53.90 2.00
CA ALA A 11 -27.25 -53.72 0.86
C ALA A 11 -25.87 -53.20 1.29
N GLY A 12 -25.84 -52.22 2.17
CA GLY A 12 -24.60 -51.68 2.73
C GLY A 12 -23.81 -52.69 3.56
N ALA A 13 -24.50 -53.43 4.44
CA ALA A 13 -23.89 -54.50 5.25
C ALA A 13 -23.33 -55.63 4.40
N TRP A 14 -24.11 -56.07 3.42
CA TRP A 14 -23.66 -57.07 2.43
C TRP A 14 -22.47 -56.59 1.62
N GLY A 15 -22.51 -55.37 1.12
CA GLY A 15 -21.42 -54.74 0.37
C GLY A 15 -20.12 -54.66 1.18
N TRP A 16 -20.22 -54.31 2.45
CA TRP A 16 -19.05 -54.24 3.35
C TRP A 16 -18.43 -55.61 3.65
N MET A 17 -19.30 -56.66 3.83
CA MET A 17 -18.86 -57.96 4.29
C MET A 17 -18.55 -58.97 3.20
N ARG A 18 -19.19 -58.84 2.04
CA ARG A 18 -19.24 -59.93 1.05
C ARG A 18 -18.99 -59.46 -0.41
N TYR A 19 -18.86 -58.14 -0.65
CA TYR A 19 -18.65 -57.68 -2.01
C TYR A 19 -17.26 -58.06 -2.54
N SER A 20 -17.22 -58.60 -3.75
CA SER A 20 -16.01 -58.80 -4.54
C SER A 20 -16.29 -58.33 -6.00
N PRO A 21 -15.27 -57.93 -6.77
CA PRO A 21 -15.45 -57.46 -8.13
C PRO A 21 -16.17 -58.45 -9.07
N GLU A 22 -16.11 -59.74 -8.79
CA GLU A 22 -16.81 -60.81 -9.52
C GLU A 22 -18.34 -60.69 -9.41
N HIS A 23 -18.84 -60.12 -8.34
CA HIS A 23 -20.26 -59.91 -8.09
C HIS A 23 -20.77 -58.56 -8.64
N TYR A 24 -19.93 -57.79 -9.37
CA TYR A 24 -20.30 -56.45 -9.84
C TYR A 24 -21.61 -56.42 -10.63
N ALA A 25 -21.74 -57.28 -11.63
CA ALA A 25 -22.92 -57.27 -12.52
C ALA A 25 -24.23 -57.53 -11.76
N SER A 26 -24.26 -58.48 -10.86
CA SER A 26 -25.42 -58.77 -10.03
C SER A 26 -25.72 -57.68 -9.02
N ALA A 27 -24.72 -57.19 -8.31
CA ALA A 27 -24.87 -56.10 -7.34
C ALA A 27 -25.35 -54.81 -8.01
N GLN A 28 -24.82 -54.49 -9.19
CA GLN A 28 -25.23 -53.35 -9.99
C GLN A 28 -26.69 -53.45 -10.42
N ALA A 29 -27.14 -54.64 -10.92
CA ALA A 29 -28.52 -54.87 -11.30
C ALA A 29 -29.51 -54.68 -10.14
N PHE A 30 -29.18 -55.25 -8.96
CA PHE A 30 -29.99 -55.07 -7.77
C PHE A 30 -30.02 -53.59 -7.31
N LEU A 31 -28.90 -52.90 -7.31
CA LEU A 31 -28.84 -51.50 -6.89
C LEU A 31 -29.68 -50.62 -7.82
N ILE A 32 -29.56 -50.78 -9.14
CA ILE A 32 -30.41 -50.07 -10.13
C ILE A 32 -31.89 -50.37 -9.89
N GLY A 33 -32.24 -51.64 -9.67
CA GLY A 33 -33.61 -52.04 -9.38
C GLY A 33 -34.18 -51.38 -8.14
N PHE A 34 -33.43 -51.39 -7.03
CA PHE A 34 -33.87 -50.73 -5.80
C PHE A 34 -33.98 -49.22 -5.95
N ILE A 35 -33.02 -48.55 -6.59
CA ILE A 35 -33.09 -47.10 -6.87
C ILE A 35 -34.34 -46.79 -7.72
N ALA A 36 -34.61 -47.56 -8.78
CA ALA A 36 -35.79 -47.39 -9.62
C ALA A 36 -37.10 -47.54 -8.84
N ILE A 37 -37.18 -48.56 -7.96
CA ILE A 37 -38.38 -48.80 -7.13
C ILE A 37 -38.60 -47.60 -6.17
N PHE A 38 -37.57 -47.09 -5.51
CA PHE A 38 -37.73 -45.97 -4.57
C PHE A 38 -37.95 -44.63 -5.27
N ILE A 39 -37.41 -44.43 -6.49
CA ILE A 39 -37.76 -43.26 -7.33
C ILE A 39 -39.24 -43.35 -7.74
N ALA A 40 -39.69 -44.53 -8.21
CA ALA A 40 -41.12 -44.75 -8.55
C ALA A 40 -42.01 -44.52 -7.32
N ALA A 41 -41.60 -45.03 -6.15
CA ALA A 41 -42.31 -44.80 -4.90
C ALA A 41 -42.41 -43.31 -4.56
N SER A 42 -41.34 -42.52 -4.75
CA SER A 42 -41.36 -41.07 -4.50
C SER A 42 -42.34 -40.34 -5.42
N ILE A 43 -42.42 -40.73 -6.70
CA ILE A 43 -43.32 -40.13 -7.68
C ILE A 43 -44.79 -40.51 -7.38
N LEU A 44 -45.05 -41.82 -7.07
CA LEU A 44 -46.38 -42.28 -6.71
C LEU A 44 -46.88 -41.67 -5.39
N TYR A 45 -45.99 -41.57 -4.41
CA TYR A 45 -46.29 -40.94 -3.13
C TYR A 45 -46.63 -39.45 -3.28
N ALA A 46 -45.87 -38.74 -4.11
CA ALA A 46 -46.12 -37.31 -4.39
C ALA A 46 -47.46 -37.09 -5.17
N ARG A 47 -47.93 -38.12 -5.90
CA ARG A 47 -49.24 -38.09 -6.54
C ARG A 47 -50.40 -38.22 -5.55
N ALA A 48 -50.21 -39.05 -4.51
CA ALA A 48 -51.24 -39.33 -3.52
C ALA A 48 -51.27 -38.25 -2.39
N THR A 49 -50.11 -37.68 -2.06
CA THR A 49 -49.97 -36.72 -0.94
C THR A 49 -49.07 -35.58 -1.41
N PRO A 50 -49.53 -34.30 -1.36
CA PRO A 50 -48.67 -33.16 -1.72
C PRO A 50 -47.39 -33.14 -0.88
N LEU A 51 -46.23 -33.09 -1.54
CA LEU A 51 -44.92 -33.03 -0.87
C LEU A 51 -44.82 -31.78 0.01
N ARG A 52 -44.36 -31.94 1.23
CA ARG A 52 -44.12 -30.87 2.20
C ARG A 52 -42.68 -30.94 2.69
N LEU A 53 -41.89 -29.94 2.36
CA LEU A 53 -40.56 -29.78 2.90
C LEU A 53 -40.63 -28.90 4.15
N GLY A 54 -40.27 -29.48 5.32
CA GLY A 54 -40.27 -28.79 6.62
C GLY A 54 -39.49 -29.56 7.67
N TRP A 55 -39.30 -28.98 8.83
CA TRP A 55 -38.62 -29.62 9.95
C TRP A 55 -39.64 -30.40 10.82
N GLY A 56 -39.38 -31.70 11.04
CA GLY A 56 -40.19 -32.55 11.93
C GLY A 56 -40.38 -33.99 11.40
N VAL A 57 -40.77 -34.89 12.29
CA VAL A 57 -40.97 -36.34 12.00
C VAL A 57 -42.05 -36.59 10.92
N SER A 58 -43.05 -35.71 10.81
CA SER A 58 -44.10 -35.76 9.80
C SER A 58 -43.60 -35.64 8.36
N HIS A 59 -42.41 -35.05 8.14
CA HIS A 59 -41.79 -34.85 6.84
C HIS A 59 -40.67 -35.88 6.53
N ALA A 60 -40.39 -36.77 7.49
CA ALA A 60 -39.30 -37.74 7.33
C ALA A 60 -39.44 -38.66 6.13
N VAL A 61 -40.67 -39.03 5.78
CA VAL A 61 -40.95 -39.87 4.58
C VAL A 61 -40.61 -39.12 3.31
N ASP A 62 -41.01 -37.88 3.18
CA ASP A 62 -40.75 -37.04 2.00
C ASP A 62 -39.23 -36.84 1.79
N HIS A 63 -38.51 -36.48 2.85
CA HIS A 63 -37.06 -36.30 2.80
C HIS A 63 -36.31 -37.59 2.48
N THR A 64 -36.72 -38.73 3.09
CA THR A 64 -36.07 -40.02 2.86
C THR A 64 -36.27 -40.53 1.44
N LEU A 65 -37.48 -40.44 0.90
CA LEU A 65 -37.77 -40.91 -0.47
C LEU A 65 -37.10 -40.01 -1.52
N VAL A 66 -37.12 -38.70 -1.36
CA VAL A 66 -36.63 -37.76 -2.38
C VAL A 66 -35.10 -37.63 -2.31
N PHE A 67 -34.50 -37.45 -1.12
CA PHE A 67 -33.07 -37.20 -0.97
C PHE A 67 -32.29 -38.42 -0.51
N GLY A 68 -32.86 -39.28 0.37
CA GLY A 68 -32.19 -40.47 0.87
C GLY A 68 -31.88 -41.48 -0.23
N THR A 69 -32.81 -41.68 -1.18
CA THR A 69 -32.63 -42.61 -2.31
C THR A 69 -31.39 -42.29 -3.14
N PRO A 70 -31.20 -41.05 -3.68
CA PRO A 70 -30.02 -40.75 -4.47
C PRO A 70 -28.74 -40.72 -3.64
N LEU A 71 -28.77 -40.24 -2.39
CA LEU A 71 -27.57 -40.14 -1.56
C LEU A 71 -27.03 -41.50 -1.15
N LEU A 72 -27.89 -42.38 -0.61
CA LEU A 72 -27.48 -43.73 -0.23
C LEU A 72 -27.22 -44.60 -1.46
N GLY A 73 -28.04 -44.46 -2.51
CA GLY A 73 -27.84 -45.16 -3.78
C GLY A 73 -26.51 -44.84 -4.43
N PHE A 74 -26.14 -43.55 -4.45
CA PHE A 74 -24.83 -43.12 -4.97
C PHE A 74 -23.69 -43.56 -4.07
N GLY A 75 -23.83 -43.49 -2.74
CA GLY A 75 -22.82 -43.99 -1.79
C GLY A 75 -22.50 -45.48 -2.03
N LEU A 76 -23.52 -46.33 -2.20
CA LEU A 76 -23.33 -47.74 -2.54
C LEU A 76 -22.74 -47.93 -3.94
N GLN A 77 -23.20 -47.16 -4.93
CA GLN A 77 -22.67 -47.15 -6.29
C GLN A 77 -21.16 -46.79 -6.30
N ALA A 78 -20.75 -45.76 -5.56
CA ALA A 78 -19.37 -45.37 -5.48
C ALA A 78 -18.47 -46.49 -4.91
N GLY A 79 -18.99 -47.25 -3.93
CA GLY A 79 -18.29 -48.43 -3.40
C GLY A 79 -18.18 -49.56 -4.45
N LEU A 80 -19.25 -49.80 -5.23
CA LEU A 80 -19.24 -50.83 -6.28
C LEU A 80 -18.27 -50.55 -7.43
N VAL A 81 -18.13 -49.26 -7.80
CA VAL A 81 -17.33 -48.85 -8.96
C VAL A 81 -15.89 -48.44 -8.59
N GLN A 82 -15.50 -48.61 -7.36
CA GLN A 82 -14.15 -48.28 -6.89
C GLN A 82 -13.01 -48.88 -7.74
N PRO A 83 -13.12 -50.14 -8.26
CA PRO A 83 -12.08 -50.72 -9.10
C PRO A 83 -11.99 -50.12 -10.50
N PHE A 84 -12.98 -49.39 -10.96
CA PHE A 84 -13.08 -48.88 -12.33
C PHE A 84 -12.55 -47.44 -12.43
N TRP A 85 -11.69 -47.21 -13.42
CA TRP A 85 -11.16 -45.88 -13.71
C TRP A 85 -12.30 -44.88 -13.99
N HIS A 86 -12.34 -43.77 -13.26
CA HIS A 86 -13.45 -42.81 -13.27
C HIS A 86 -14.86 -43.38 -13.04
N GLY A 87 -14.97 -44.58 -12.46
CA GLY A 87 -16.27 -45.25 -12.26
C GLY A 87 -17.26 -44.41 -11.44
N ALA A 88 -16.78 -43.75 -10.37
CA ALA A 88 -17.60 -42.86 -9.56
C ALA A 88 -18.08 -41.62 -10.34
N ALA A 89 -17.23 -41.03 -11.19
CA ALA A 89 -17.58 -39.88 -12.01
C ALA A 89 -18.64 -40.20 -13.03
N PHE A 90 -18.48 -41.31 -13.79
CA PHE A 90 -19.49 -41.77 -14.72
C PHE A 90 -20.82 -42.14 -14.05
N SER A 91 -20.72 -42.71 -12.83
CA SER A 91 -21.92 -42.99 -12.03
C SER A 91 -22.64 -41.71 -11.62
N ALA A 92 -21.91 -40.68 -11.20
CA ALA A 92 -22.48 -39.38 -10.85
C ALA A 92 -23.17 -38.73 -12.08
N LEU A 93 -22.56 -38.78 -13.26
CA LEU A 93 -23.19 -38.34 -14.50
C LEU A 93 -24.47 -39.14 -14.82
N GLY A 94 -24.46 -40.46 -14.61
CA GLY A 94 -25.63 -41.31 -14.78
C GLY A 94 -26.78 -40.95 -13.84
N PHE A 95 -26.48 -40.73 -12.55
CA PHE A 95 -27.47 -40.23 -11.59
C PHE A 95 -27.98 -38.85 -12.00
N GLY A 96 -27.08 -37.92 -12.37
CA GLY A 96 -27.43 -36.59 -12.84
C GLY A 96 -28.38 -36.61 -14.03
N ALA A 97 -28.02 -37.35 -15.06
CA ALA A 97 -28.86 -37.55 -16.26
C ALA A 97 -30.23 -38.12 -15.91
N THR A 98 -30.29 -39.16 -15.07
CA THR A 98 -31.53 -39.79 -14.63
C THR A 98 -32.47 -38.79 -13.96
N TYR A 99 -31.97 -38.00 -12.98
CA TYR A 99 -32.80 -37.04 -12.27
C TYR A 99 -33.20 -35.85 -13.15
N LEU A 100 -32.35 -35.39 -14.08
CA LEU A 100 -32.71 -34.35 -15.05
C LEU A 100 -33.77 -34.81 -16.05
N LEU A 101 -33.64 -36.04 -16.55
CA LEU A 101 -34.65 -36.62 -17.45
C LEU A 101 -35.99 -36.81 -16.75
N LEU A 102 -35.98 -37.28 -15.50
CA LEU A 102 -37.21 -37.41 -14.71
C LEU A 102 -37.86 -36.05 -14.44
N ALA A 103 -37.08 -35.03 -14.10
CA ALA A 103 -37.58 -33.66 -13.94
C ALA A 103 -38.20 -33.13 -15.22
N ALA A 104 -37.54 -33.32 -16.38
CA ALA A 104 -38.07 -32.93 -17.68
C ALA A 104 -39.33 -33.68 -18.07
N ALA A 105 -39.40 -34.99 -17.78
CA ALA A 105 -40.58 -35.82 -18.06
C ALA A 105 -41.79 -35.41 -17.21
N LEU A 106 -41.59 -35.14 -15.94
CA LEU A 106 -42.64 -34.66 -15.03
C LEU A 106 -43.15 -33.27 -15.41
N LEU A 107 -42.24 -32.35 -15.78
CA LEU A 107 -42.61 -31.02 -16.28
C LEU A 107 -43.53 -31.08 -17.53
N ARG A 108 -43.25 -32.01 -18.45
CA ARG A 108 -44.03 -32.16 -19.69
C ARG A 108 -45.40 -32.78 -19.47
N ARG A 109 -45.58 -33.64 -18.45
CA ARG A 109 -46.78 -34.46 -18.26
C ARG A 109 -47.74 -33.95 -17.18
N ALA A 110 -47.27 -33.25 -16.19
CA ALA A 110 -48.10 -32.90 -15.02
C ALA A 110 -47.54 -31.72 -14.20
N ALA A 111 -47.42 -30.56 -14.82
CA ALA A 111 -46.68 -29.40 -14.24
C ALA A 111 -47.21 -28.92 -12.87
N ASP A 112 -48.52 -28.93 -12.65
CA ASP A 112 -49.10 -28.29 -11.46
C ASP A 112 -49.06 -29.15 -10.18
N GLY A 113 -49.12 -30.49 -10.31
CA GLY A 113 -49.14 -31.42 -9.17
C GLY A 113 -47.76 -31.81 -8.65
N TYR A 114 -46.70 -31.71 -9.45
CA TYR A 114 -45.36 -32.20 -9.14
C TYR A 114 -44.29 -31.11 -9.05
N ARG A 115 -44.71 -29.86 -9.00
CA ARG A 115 -43.79 -28.72 -9.08
C ARG A 115 -42.61 -28.83 -8.09
N LEU A 116 -42.88 -29.13 -6.81
CA LEU A 116 -41.86 -29.27 -5.79
C LEU A 116 -40.94 -30.48 -6.05
N LEU A 117 -41.49 -31.60 -6.45
CA LEU A 117 -40.70 -32.80 -6.79
C LEU A 117 -39.80 -32.54 -8.01
N VAL A 118 -40.30 -31.84 -9.01
CA VAL A 118 -39.50 -31.40 -10.18
C VAL A 118 -38.36 -30.51 -9.78
N GLU A 119 -38.59 -29.53 -8.88
CA GLU A 119 -37.55 -28.65 -8.35
C GLU A 119 -36.49 -29.47 -7.58
N CYS A 120 -36.89 -30.45 -6.76
CA CYS A 120 -35.99 -31.36 -6.07
C CYS A 120 -35.16 -32.20 -7.03
N PHE A 121 -35.80 -32.82 -8.04
CA PHE A 121 -35.11 -33.66 -9.02
C PHE A 121 -34.17 -32.85 -9.90
N LEU A 122 -34.53 -31.62 -10.26
CA LEU A 122 -33.64 -30.71 -10.97
C LEU A 122 -32.39 -30.36 -10.11
N ALA A 123 -32.59 -30.06 -8.84
CA ALA A 123 -31.50 -29.77 -7.92
C ALA A 123 -30.57 -30.98 -7.72
N LEU A 124 -31.12 -32.17 -7.53
CA LEU A 124 -30.36 -33.42 -7.44
C LEU A 124 -29.60 -33.73 -8.73
N GLY A 125 -30.23 -33.57 -9.88
CA GLY A 125 -29.62 -33.80 -11.19
C GLY A 125 -28.43 -32.87 -11.43
N VAL A 126 -28.61 -31.59 -11.19
CA VAL A 126 -27.52 -30.60 -11.27
C VAL A 126 -26.42 -30.90 -10.24
N GLY A 127 -26.80 -31.22 -8.99
CA GLY A 127 -25.84 -31.56 -7.94
C GLY A 127 -24.95 -32.76 -8.28
N PHE A 128 -25.52 -33.83 -8.89
CA PHE A 128 -24.73 -34.99 -9.32
C PHE A 128 -23.84 -34.71 -10.53
N VAL A 129 -24.28 -33.89 -11.49
CA VAL A 129 -23.43 -33.45 -12.61
C VAL A 129 -22.26 -32.65 -12.08
N THR A 130 -22.50 -31.71 -11.16
CA THR A 130 -21.44 -30.93 -10.50
C THR A 130 -20.49 -31.82 -9.67
N LEU A 131 -21.02 -32.85 -9.00
CA LEU A 131 -20.23 -33.81 -8.24
C LEU A 131 -19.34 -34.69 -9.13
N ALA A 132 -19.74 -34.96 -10.38
CA ALA A 132 -18.92 -35.73 -11.30
C ALA A 132 -17.57 -35.07 -11.60
N VAL A 133 -17.49 -33.74 -11.53
CA VAL A 133 -16.27 -32.96 -11.82
C VAL A 133 -15.11 -33.32 -10.88
N PRO A 134 -15.24 -33.23 -9.54
CA PRO A 134 -14.14 -33.57 -8.61
C PRO A 134 -13.85 -35.08 -8.57
N LEU A 135 -14.78 -35.92 -9.04
CA LEU A 135 -14.56 -37.35 -9.13
C LEU A 135 -13.78 -37.75 -10.40
N ALA A 136 -13.76 -36.88 -11.42
CA ALA A 136 -13.07 -37.11 -12.67
C ALA A 136 -11.76 -36.34 -12.82
N LEU A 137 -11.64 -35.21 -12.16
CA LEU A 137 -10.56 -34.23 -12.39
C LEU A 137 -9.80 -33.92 -11.10
N ASP A 138 -8.54 -33.52 -11.29
CA ASP A 138 -7.72 -33.02 -10.20
C ASP A 138 -8.31 -31.75 -9.57
N ALA A 139 -7.95 -31.48 -8.32
CA ALA A 139 -8.47 -30.34 -7.55
C ALA A 139 -8.28 -28.98 -8.23
N GLN A 140 -7.21 -28.80 -9.02
CA GLN A 140 -6.93 -27.56 -9.75
C GLN A 140 -7.96 -27.30 -10.86
N TRP A 141 -8.28 -28.30 -11.68
CA TRP A 141 -9.29 -28.20 -12.73
C TRP A 141 -10.72 -28.20 -12.17
N THR A 142 -10.93 -28.95 -11.09
CA THR A 142 -12.20 -28.94 -10.35
C THR A 142 -12.56 -27.53 -9.89
N SER A 143 -11.60 -26.80 -9.31
CA SER A 143 -11.82 -25.44 -8.83
C SER A 143 -12.23 -24.49 -9.96
N ALA A 144 -11.55 -24.56 -11.10
CA ALA A 144 -11.83 -23.74 -12.27
C ALA A 144 -13.24 -24.01 -12.85
N ILE A 145 -13.62 -25.29 -12.97
CA ILE A 145 -14.94 -25.67 -13.51
C ILE A 145 -16.05 -25.25 -12.55
N TRP A 146 -15.91 -25.51 -11.24
CA TRP A 146 -16.90 -25.06 -10.25
C TRP A 146 -17.08 -23.54 -10.22
N ALA A 147 -16.00 -22.77 -10.42
CA ALA A 147 -16.11 -21.32 -10.50
C ALA A 147 -16.91 -20.86 -11.73
N LEU A 148 -16.68 -21.49 -12.89
CA LEU A 148 -17.41 -21.21 -14.13
C LEU A 148 -18.88 -21.63 -14.03
N GLU A 149 -19.16 -22.85 -13.52
CA GLU A 149 -20.53 -23.33 -13.26
C GLU A 149 -21.24 -22.39 -12.26
N GLY A 150 -20.55 -21.97 -11.20
CA GLY A 150 -21.06 -21.03 -10.22
C GLY A 150 -21.49 -19.71 -10.84
N ALA A 151 -20.65 -19.15 -11.70
CA ALA A 151 -20.98 -17.92 -12.42
C ALA A 151 -22.14 -18.12 -13.40
N ALA A 152 -22.17 -19.22 -14.12
CA ALA A 152 -23.25 -19.55 -15.04
C ALA A 152 -24.59 -19.73 -14.30
N ALA A 153 -24.60 -20.47 -13.19
CA ALA A 153 -25.79 -20.66 -12.34
C ALA A 153 -26.27 -19.30 -11.77
N PHE A 154 -25.35 -18.46 -11.28
CA PHE A 154 -25.71 -17.14 -10.78
C PHE A 154 -26.29 -16.25 -11.87
N TRP A 155 -25.69 -16.26 -13.06
CA TRP A 155 -26.19 -15.50 -14.21
C TRP A 155 -27.60 -15.96 -14.64
N VAL A 156 -27.83 -17.27 -14.73
CA VAL A 156 -29.16 -17.85 -15.04
C VAL A 156 -30.16 -17.41 -13.97
N GLY A 157 -29.80 -17.52 -12.69
CA GLY A 157 -30.63 -17.06 -11.57
C GLY A 157 -30.96 -15.57 -11.64
N THR A 158 -30.01 -14.75 -12.12
CA THR A 158 -30.23 -13.32 -12.34
C THR A 158 -31.22 -13.07 -13.49
N ARG A 159 -31.12 -13.81 -14.58
CA ARG A 159 -32.04 -13.72 -15.73
C ARG A 159 -33.45 -14.19 -15.40
N GLN A 160 -33.55 -15.24 -14.59
CA GLN A 160 -34.85 -15.83 -14.20
C GLN A 160 -35.48 -15.16 -12.96
N ALA A 161 -34.77 -14.21 -12.33
CA ALA A 161 -35.16 -13.59 -11.06
C ALA A 161 -35.38 -14.64 -9.93
N ARG A 162 -34.62 -15.74 -9.92
CA ARG A 162 -34.70 -16.83 -8.94
C ARG A 162 -33.48 -16.82 -8.00
N TRP A 163 -33.77 -16.90 -6.71
CA TRP A 163 -32.70 -16.88 -5.68
C TRP A 163 -31.91 -18.18 -5.57
N MET A 164 -32.55 -19.35 -5.78
CA MET A 164 -31.90 -20.66 -5.62
C MET A 164 -30.68 -20.87 -6.53
N PRO A 165 -30.76 -20.64 -7.86
CA PRO A 165 -29.56 -20.74 -8.71
C PRO A 165 -28.47 -19.73 -8.35
N ARG A 166 -28.86 -18.54 -7.88
CA ARG A 166 -27.88 -17.54 -7.42
C ARG A 166 -27.17 -18.02 -6.15
N ALA A 167 -27.89 -18.55 -5.17
CA ALA A 167 -27.33 -19.14 -3.95
C ALA A 167 -26.40 -20.32 -4.28
N PHE A 168 -26.84 -21.22 -5.17
CA PHE A 168 -26.03 -22.35 -5.63
C PHE A 168 -24.73 -21.88 -6.30
N GLY A 169 -24.80 -20.85 -7.15
CA GLY A 169 -23.62 -20.26 -7.77
C GLY A 169 -22.60 -19.70 -6.76
N LEU A 170 -23.08 -19.09 -5.66
CA LEU A 170 -22.20 -18.63 -4.57
C LEU A 170 -21.56 -19.78 -3.80
N VAL A 171 -22.30 -20.87 -3.56
CA VAL A 171 -21.77 -22.08 -2.92
C VAL A 171 -20.66 -22.69 -3.77
N LEU A 172 -20.89 -22.82 -5.09
CA LEU A 172 -19.87 -23.34 -6.01
C LEU A 172 -18.62 -22.44 -6.05
N GLN A 173 -18.79 -21.11 -6.02
CA GLN A 173 -17.66 -20.20 -5.96
C GLN A 173 -16.85 -20.37 -4.66
N LEU A 174 -17.51 -20.61 -3.53
CA LEU A 174 -16.84 -20.90 -2.26
C LEU A 174 -16.10 -22.25 -2.33
N LEU A 175 -16.73 -23.30 -2.84
CA LEU A 175 -16.12 -24.62 -3.00
C LEU A 175 -14.93 -24.57 -3.97
N ALA A 176 -15.04 -23.81 -5.05
CA ALA A 176 -13.94 -23.55 -5.98
C ALA A 176 -12.74 -22.91 -5.29
N CYS A 177 -13.00 -21.91 -4.45
CA CYS A 177 -11.97 -21.26 -3.64
C CYS A 177 -11.27 -22.24 -2.70
N LEU A 178 -12.03 -23.00 -1.93
CA LEU A 178 -11.49 -23.97 -0.97
C LEU A 178 -10.66 -25.06 -1.68
N SER A 179 -11.16 -25.58 -2.80
CA SER A 179 -10.44 -26.54 -3.63
C SER A 179 -9.12 -25.99 -4.17
N PHE A 180 -9.13 -24.75 -4.65
CA PHE A 180 -7.94 -24.09 -5.16
C PHE A 180 -6.87 -23.87 -4.08
N PHE A 181 -7.26 -23.40 -2.90
CA PHE A 181 -6.32 -23.21 -1.80
C PHE A 181 -5.68 -24.53 -1.34
N GLY A 182 -6.37 -25.65 -1.45
CA GLY A 182 -5.83 -27.00 -1.19
C GLY A 182 -4.72 -27.42 -2.17
N THR A 183 -4.56 -26.72 -3.29
CA THR A 183 -3.54 -27.02 -4.32
C THR A 183 -2.30 -26.13 -4.23
N LEU A 184 -2.29 -25.15 -3.35
CA LEU A 184 -1.13 -24.27 -3.17
C LEU A 184 0.08 -25.07 -2.69
N GLY A 185 1.22 -24.88 -3.38
CA GLY A 185 2.46 -25.61 -3.06
C GLY A 185 2.69 -26.88 -3.91
N GLN A 186 1.77 -27.26 -4.80
CA GLN A 186 2.03 -28.34 -5.74
C GLN A 186 3.05 -27.92 -6.83
N PRO A 187 3.87 -28.86 -7.35
CA PRO A 187 4.82 -28.57 -8.40
C PRO A 187 4.09 -28.06 -9.64
N VAL A 188 4.60 -26.98 -10.22
CA VAL A 188 3.96 -26.27 -11.32
C VAL A 188 4.66 -26.59 -12.63
N SER A 189 3.89 -26.77 -13.71
CA SER A 189 4.36 -27.00 -15.07
C SER A 189 5.31 -25.91 -15.57
N ALA A 190 6.24 -26.25 -16.49
CA ALA A 190 7.22 -25.33 -17.05
C ALA A 190 6.64 -24.24 -17.97
N TRP A 191 5.43 -24.38 -18.47
CA TRP A 191 4.83 -23.43 -19.41
C TRP A 191 4.38 -22.13 -18.73
N PRO A 192 4.85 -20.95 -19.19
CA PRO A 192 4.39 -19.66 -18.70
C PRO A 192 2.89 -19.45 -18.98
N LEU A 193 2.18 -18.88 -18.03
CA LEU A 193 0.74 -18.52 -18.10
C LEU A 193 -0.22 -19.70 -18.40
N ALA A 194 0.23 -20.76 -19.06
CA ALA A 194 -0.58 -21.90 -19.52
C ALA A 194 -0.48 -23.09 -18.56
N HIS A 195 -0.53 -22.87 -17.27
CA HIS A 195 -0.51 -23.93 -16.26
C HIS A 195 -1.69 -23.81 -15.29
N PRO A 196 -2.11 -24.93 -14.67
CA PRO A 196 -3.32 -24.97 -13.84
C PRO A 196 -3.31 -23.95 -12.70
N GLY A 197 -2.13 -23.63 -12.11
CA GLY A 197 -2.02 -22.64 -11.03
C GLY A 197 -2.41 -21.22 -11.46
N PHE A 198 -1.92 -20.75 -12.63
CA PHE A 198 -2.30 -19.44 -13.15
C PHE A 198 -3.71 -19.44 -13.74
N VAL A 199 -3.97 -20.38 -14.65
CA VAL A 199 -5.28 -20.49 -15.32
C VAL A 199 -6.40 -20.73 -14.30
N GLY A 200 -6.16 -21.60 -13.30
CA GLY A 200 -7.12 -21.88 -12.22
C GLY A 200 -7.45 -20.63 -11.42
N ALA A 201 -6.43 -19.87 -10.98
CA ALA A 201 -6.63 -18.62 -10.25
C ALA A 201 -7.43 -17.59 -11.08
N VAL A 202 -7.09 -17.43 -12.36
CA VAL A 202 -7.80 -16.52 -13.29
C VAL A 202 -9.25 -16.98 -13.50
N LEU A 203 -9.47 -18.28 -13.70
CA LEU A 203 -10.81 -18.87 -13.89
C LEU A 203 -11.67 -18.86 -12.62
N ILE A 204 -11.11 -18.58 -11.45
CA ILE A 204 -11.87 -18.31 -10.23
C ILE A 204 -12.08 -16.80 -10.06
N ALA A 205 -11.06 -16.00 -10.33
CA ALA A 205 -11.10 -14.56 -10.15
C ALA A 205 -12.13 -13.87 -11.06
N LEU A 206 -12.10 -14.18 -12.37
CA LEU A 206 -13.01 -13.54 -13.34
C LEU A 206 -14.50 -13.88 -13.10
N PRO A 207 -14.90 -15.15 -12.84
CA PRO A 207 -16.25 -15.48 -12.40
C PRO A 207 -16.67 -14.75 -11.13
N ALA A 208 -15.79 -14.65 -10.12
CA ALA A 208 -16.09 -13.92 -8.88
C ALA A 208 -16.37 -12.43 -9.16
N LEU A 209 -15.55 -11.77 -10.01
CA LEU A 209 -15.78 -10.39 -10.44
C LEU A 209 -17.09 -10.23 -11.22
N ALA A 210 -17.44 -11.20 -12.07
CA ALA A 210 -18.71 -11.20 -12.80
C ALA A 210 -19.91 -11.35 -11.86
N ILE A 211 -19.85 -12.29 -10.92
CA ILE A 211 -20.89 -12.49 -9.90
C ILE A 211 -21.03 -11.21 -9.05
N ALA A 212 -19.93 -10.61 -8.62
CA ALA A 212 -19.93 -9.35 -7.88
C ALA A 212 -20.67 -8.23 -8.63
N HIS A 213 -20.44 -8.14 -9.94
CA HIS A 213 -21.14 -7.18 -10.79
C HIS A 213 -22.65 -7.48 -10.92
N TRP A 214 -23.03 -8.74 -11.14
CA TRP A 214 -24.44 -9.13 -11.27
C TRP A 214 -25.20 -9.04 -9.96
N ALA A 215 -24.57 -9.34 -8.82
CA ALA A 215 -25.14 -9.24 -7.48
C ALA A 215 -25.55 -7.81 -7.10
N ARG A 216 -25.08 -6.79 -7.81
CA ARG A 216 -25.55 -5.40 -7.64
C ARG A 216 -27.00 -5.17 -8.08
N ARG A 217 -27.56 -6.09 -8.86
CA ARG A 217 -28.97 -6.02 -9.29
C ARG A 217 -29.82 -6.68 -8.22
N PRO A 218 -30.73 -5.91 -7.54
CA PRO A 218 -31.56 -6.47 -6.49
C PRO A 218 -32.46 -7.56 -7.03
N LEU A 219 -32.72 -8.59 -6.21
CA LEU A 219 -33.72 -9.60 -6.50
C LEU A 219 -35.12 -9.01 -6.37
N PRO A 220 -36.05 -9.33 -7.28
CA PRO A 220 -37.46 -9.04 -7.08
C PRO A 220 -37.96 -9.71 -5.79
N HIS A 221 -38.83 -9.02 -5.04
CA HIS A 221 -39.36 -9.52 -3.79
C HIS A 221 -40.25 -10.75 -4.07
N SER A 222 -39.82 -11.92 -3.63
CA SER A 222 -40.64 -13.13 -3.56
C SER A 222 -41.07 -13.33 -2.10
N GLY A 223 -42.33 -13.71 -1.86
CA GLY A 223 -42.92 -13.80 -0.52
C GLY A 223 -42.36 -14.89 0.41
N SER A 224 -41.34 -15.64 0.00
CA SER A 224 -40.70 -16.67 0.79
C SER A 224 -39.74 -16.05 1.81
N ARG A 225 -39.81 -16.51 3.09
CA ARG A 225 -38.86 -16.10 4.16
C ARG A 225 -37.41 -16.38 3.79
N TRP A 226 -37.14 -17.48 3.10
CA TRP A 226 -35.82 -17.88 2.62
C TRP A 226 -35.30 -16.94 1.54
N ALA A 227 -36.13 -16.56 0.59
CA ALA A 227 -35.78 -15.61 -0.44
C ALA A 227 -35.45 -14.22 0.15
N LEU A 228 -36.21 -13.77 1.16
CA LEU A 228 -35.94 -12.50 1.86
C LEU A 228 -34.62 -12.56 2.65
N GLY A 229 -34.36 -13.67 3.35
CA GLY A 229 -33.09 -13.88 4.07
C GLY A 229 -31.89 -13.86 3.10
N TYR A 230 -32.00 -14.57 1.99
CA TYR A 230 -30.97 -14.60 0.96
C TYR A 230 -30.76 -13.21 0.31
N ALA A 231 -31.82 -12.49 -0.01
CA ALA A 231 -31.70 -11.15 -0.62
C ALA A 231 -30.98 -10.16 0.29
N ARG A 232 -31.19 -10.23 1.61
CA ARG A 232 -30.44 -9.42 2.60
C ARG A 232 -28.96 -9.78 2.61
N LEU A 233 -28.62 -11.05 2.60
CA LEU A 233 -27.24 -11.52 2.54
C LEU A 233 -26.59 -11.09 1.22
N GLU A 234 -27.26 -11.31 0.10
CA GLU A 234 -26.73 -10.99 -1.23
C GLU A 234 -26.46 -9.48 -1.39
N ALA A 235 -27.26 -8.61 -0.82
CA ALA A 235 -27.07 -7.18 -0.87
C ALA A 235 -25.71 -6.72 -0.25
N LEU A 236 -25.12 -7.51 0.64
CA LEU A 236 -23.82 -7.23 1.26
C LEU A 236 -22.64 -7.78 0.47
N LEU A 237 -22.89 -8.69 -0.49
CA LEU A 237 -21.83 -9.46 -1.16
C LEU A 237 -21.09 -8.74 -2.31
N PRO A 238 -21.64 -7.73 -3.05
CA PRO A 238 -20.97 -7.17 -4.21
C PRO A 238 -19.55 -6.70 -3.95
N THR A 239 -19.34 -5.98 -2.84
CA THR A 239 -18.00 -5.45 -2.48
C THR A 239 -17.04 -6.55 -2.01
N PRO A 240 -17.39 -7.44 -1.06
CA PRO A 240 -16.53 -8.57 -0.69
C PRO A 240 -16.16 -9.48 -1.86
N LEU A 241 -17.12 -9.81 -2.73
CA LEU A 241 -16.86 -10.65 -3.91
C LEU A 241 -15.94 -9.96 -4.93
N PHE A 242 -16.08 -8.65 -5.10
CA PHE A 242 -15.17 -7.88 -5.94
C PHE A 242 -13.74 -7.93 -5.37
N LEU A 243 -13.58 -7.66 -4.07
CA LEU A 243 -12.26 -7.71 -3.42
C LEU A 243 -11.67 -9.11 -3.49
N TYR A 244 -12.46 -10.15 -3.21
CA TYR A 244 -12.05 -11.53 -3.35
C TYR A 244 -11.54 -11.85 -4.76
N GLY A 245 -12.34 -11.55 -5.80
CA GLY A 245 -11.93 -11.77 -7.19
C GLY A 245 -10.70 -10.96 -7.59
N PHE A 246 -10.61 -9.71 -7.13
CA PHE A 246 -9.46 -8.85 -7.41
C PHE A 246 -8.18 -9.34 -6.73
N ILE A 247 -8.26 -9.81 -5.48
CA ILE A 247 -7.12 -10.38 -4.74
C ILE A 247 -6.64 -11.66 -5.43
N LEU A 248 -7.55 -12.57 -5.83
CA LEU A 248 -7.17 -13.79 -6.56
C LEU A 248 -6.53 -13.49 -7.91
N TRP A 249 -7.00 -12.46 -8.61
CA TRP A 249 -6.38 -11.98 -9.83
C TRP A 249 -4.94 -11.51 -9.59
N LEU A 250 -4.71 -10.72 -8.53
CA LEU A 250 -3.37 -10.28 -8.16
C LEU A 250 -2.50 -11.45 -7.67
N GLN A 251 -3.09 -12.42 -6.97
CA GLN A 251 -2.39 -13.63 -6.55
C GLN A 251 -1.88 -14.45 -7.74
N ALA A 252 -2.69 -14.57 -8.82
CA ALA A 252 -2.25 -15.22 -10.06
C ALA A 252 -0.99 -14.54 -10.63
N TRP A 253 -1.00 -13.22 -10.74
CA TRP A 253 0.15 -12.45 -11.22
C TRP A 253 1.34 -12.50 -10.28
N SER A 254 1.11 -12.53 -8.96
CA SER A 254 2.18 -12.67 -7.96
C SER A 254 2.94 -13.99 -8.13
N LEU A 255 2.22 -15.10 -8.25
CA LEU A 255 2.81 -16.42 -8.46
C LEU A 255 3.54 -16.50 -9.81
N GLU A 256 2.96 -15.92 -10.83
CA GLU A 256 3.54 -15.94 -12.16
C GLU A 256 4.77 -15.04 -12.30
N SER A 257 4.79 -13.88 -11.64
CA SER A 257 5.94 -12.97 -11.67
C SER A 257 7.20 -13.64 -11.10
N VAL A 258 7.04 -14.41 -10.03
CA VAL A 258 8.13 -15.19 -9.43
C VAL A 258 8.64 -16.29 -10.36
N ARG A 259 7.76 -16.88 -11.18
CA ARG A 259 8.11 -17.98 -12.09
C ARG A 259 8.73 -17.52 -13.40
N LEU A 260 8.20 -16.46 -14.01
CA LEU A 260 8.65 -15.96 -15.32
C LEU A 260 10.10 -15.46 -15.27
N LEU A 261 10.55 -15.03 -14.12
CA LEU A 261 11.82 -14.39 -13.94
C LEU A 261 12.70 -15.27 -13.05
N PRO A 262 13.74 -15.90 -13.60
CA PRO A 262 14.51 -16.91 -12.91
C PRO A 262 15.12 -16.38 -11.62
N ALA A 263 14.86 -17.10 -10.52
CA ALA A 263 15.61 -16.92 -9.30
C ALA A 263 17.08 -17.33 -9.56
N PRO A 264 18.04 -16.57 -9.09
CA PRO A 264 19.46 -16.87 -9.33
C PRO A 264 19.97 -18.17 -8.68
N VAL A 265 19.18 -18.80 -7.77
CA VAL A 265 19.59 -20.05 -7.08
C VAL A 265 18.37 -20.93 -6.81
N VAL A 266 18.43 -22.20 -7.24
CA VAL A 266 17.34 -23.19 -7.18
C VAL A 266 16.98 -23.62 -5.75
N ASP A 267 17.86 -23.45 -4.77
CA ASP A 267 17.70 -23.98 -3.40
C ASP A 267 17.33 -22.93 -2.33
N GLN A 268 16.96 -21.72 -2.73
CA GLN A 268 16.61 -20.70 -1.74
C GLN A 268 15.09 -20.58 -1.50
N PRO A 269 14.67 -20.28 -0.26
CA PRO A 269 13.27 -20.13 0.08
C PRO A 269 12.60 -19.00 -0.72
N MET A 270 11.28 -19.00 -0.79
CA MET A 270 10.41 -18.09 -1.58
C MET A 270 10.79 -16.59 -1.47
N THR A 271 11.49 -16.20 -0.41
CA THR A 271 12.07 -14.86 -0.23
C THR A 271 13.13 -14.49 -1.26
N ALA A 272 13.90 -15.46 -1.76
CA ALA A 272 14.92 -15.20 -2.79
C ALA A 272 14.33 -14.97 -4.19
N ALA A 273 13.14 -15.51 -4.46
CA ALA A 273 12.43 -15.26 -5.72
C ALA A 273 11.96 -13.79 -5.85
N TRP A 274 11.65 -13.14 -4.73
CA TRP A 274 11.33 -11.71 -4.68
C TRP A 274 12.56 -10.80 -4.77
N SER A 275 13.78 -11.36 -4.74
CA SER A 275 15.03 -10.61 -4.94
C SER A 275 15.23 -10.14 -6.38
N SER A 276 14.50 -10.70 -7.35
CA SER A 276 14.55 -10.24 -8.73
C SER A 276 13.81 -8.92 -8.89
N THR A 277 14.50 -7.86 -9.23
CA THR A 277 13.90 -6.55 -9.53
C THR A 277 12.87 -6.64 -10.65
N ALA A 278 13.10 -7.52 -11.63
CA ALA A 278 12.17 -7.75 -12.73
C ALA A 278 10.85 -8.38 -12.26
N ALA A 279 10.88 -9.35 -11.34
CA ALA A 279 9.68 -9.97 -10.77
C ALA A 279 8.87 -8.95 -9.95
N GLN A 280 9.54 -8.15 -9.12
CA GLN A 280 8.91 -7.07 -8.36
C GLN A 280 8.21 -6.08 -9.29
N TRP A 281 8.86 -5.70 -10.40
CA TRP A 281 8.29 -4.75 -11.35
C TRP A 281 7.17 -5.33 -12.19
N LEU A 282 7.22 -6.61 -12.55
CA LEU A 282 6.11 -7.29 -13.20
C LEU A 282 4.87 -7.28 -12.28
N MET A 283 5.03 -7.62 -11.01
CA MET A 283 3.94 -7.61 -10.04
C MET A 283 3.42 -6.19 -9.78
N THR A 284 4.30 -5.21 -9.60
CA THR A 284 3.91 -3.80 -9.40
C THR A 284 3.15 -3.27 -10.61
N SER A 285 3.63 -3.55 -11.82
CA SER A 285 2.99 -3.14 -13.07
C SER A 285 1.63 -3.82 -13.23
N ALA A 286 1.53 -5.13 -13.00
CA ALA A 286 0.28 -5.87 -13.03
C ALA A 286 -0.75 -5.29 -12.04
N THR A 287 -0.31 -4.93 -10.83
CA THR A 287 -1.18 -4.31 -9.82
C THR A 287 -1.69 -2.95 -10.26
N LEU A 288 -0.81 -2.06 -10.73
CA LEU A 288 -1.21 -0.72 -11.15
C LEU A 288 -2.08 -0.73 -12.42
N LEU A 289 -1.78 -1.59 -13.39
CA LEU A 289 -2.59 -1.74 -14.61
C LEU A 289 -3.96 -2.35 -14.29
N SER A 290 -4.01 -3.34 -13.39
CA SER A 290 -5.27 -3.90 -12.92
C SER A 290 -6.11 -2.87 -12.16
N ALA A 291 -5.48 -2.04 -11.35
CA ALA A 291 -6.12 -0.92 -10.67
C ALA A 291 -6.67 0.12 -11.67
N ALA A 292 -5.94 0.38 -12.76
CA ALA A 292 -6.40 1.25 -13.85
C ALA A 292 -7.62 0.66 -14.57
N ALA A 293 -7.60 -0.63 -14.88
CA ALA A 293 -8.74 -1.34 -15.48
C ALA A 293 -9.96 -1.32 -14.55
N ALA A 294 -9.76 -1.57 -13.25
CA ALA A 294 -10.81 -1.50 -12.23
C ALA A 294 -11.41 -0.08 -12.12
N LEU A 295 -10.59 0.96 -12.18
CA LEU A 295 -11.06 2.34 -12.20
C LEU A 295 -11.92 2.63 -13.45
N GLN A 296 -11.47 2.20 -14.64
CA GLN A 296 -12.26 2.36 -15.86
C GLN A 296 -13.60 1.62 -15.77
N TRP A 297 -13.59 0.45 -15.16
CA TRP A 297 -14.83 -0.30 -14.90
C TRP A 297 -15.73 0.44 -13.90
N ALA A 298 -15.15 0.97 -12.81
CA ALA A 298 -15.88 1.78 -11.84
C ALA A 298 -16.56 3.00 -12.47
N LEU A 299 -15.83 3.74 -13.32
CA LEU A 299 -16.34 4.91 -14.02
C LEU A 299 -17.49 4.58 -14.99
N ARG A 300 -17.37 3.45 -15.74
CA ARG A 300 -18.41 3.00 -16.68
C ARG A 300 -19.66 2.50 -15.99
N THR A 301 -19.50 1.83 -14.83
CA THR A 301 -20.62 1.16 -14.13
C THR A 301 -21.13 1.94 -12.93
N ARG A 302 -20.53 3.09 -12.62
CA ARG A 302 -20.79 3.91 -11.42
C ARG A 302 -20.75 3.06 -10.13
N TRP A 303 -19.66 2.29 -9.99
CA TRP A 303 -19.47 1.39 -8.87
C TRP A 303 -18.27 1.80 -8.00
N ALA A 304 -18.55 2.44 -6.87
CA ALA A 304 -17.52 3.02 -5.99
C ALA A 304 -16.49 1.99 -5.48
N ALA A 305 -16.92 0.75 -5.15
CA ALA A 305 -16.01 -0.28 -4.64
C ALA A 305 -14.97 -0.70 -5.71
N ALA A 306 -15.33 -0.72 -6.98
CA ALA A 306 -14.40 -1.06 -8.06
C ALA A 306 -13.32 0.01 -8.27
N ALA A 307 -13.49 1.23 -7.75
CA ALA A 307 -12.47 2.27 -7.78
C ALA A 307 -11.42 2.13 -6.65
N TRP A 308 -11.68 1.33 -5.60
CA TRP A 308 -10.79 1.25 -4.43
C TRP A 308 -9.35 0.83 -4.76
N PRO A 309 -9.09 -0.17 -5.60
CA PRO A 309 -7.72 -0.55 -5.96
C PRO A 309 -6.89 0.61 -6.51
N SER A 310 -7.49 1.49 -7.33
CA SER A 310 -6.81 2.62 -7.94
C SER A 310 -6.42 3.72 -6.93
N ARG A 311 -7.06 3.74 -5.76
CA ARG A 311 -6.78 4.67 -4.67
C ARG A 311 -5.66 4.19 -3.74
N LEU A 312 -5.13 3.01 -3.98
CA LEU A 312 -4.01 2.42 -3.24
C LEU A 312 -2.69 2.49 -4.02
N GLY A 313 -2.62 3.26 -5.11
CA GLY A 313 -1.44 3.36 -5.96
C GLY A 313 -0.18 3.79 -5.20
N LEU A 314 -0.27 4.81 -4.34
CA LEU A 314 0.86 5.24 -3.51
C LEU A 314 1.33 4.16 -2.53
N PRO A 315 0.48 3.49 -1.72
CA PRO A 315 0.89 2.34 -0.91
C PRO A 315 1.61 1.25 -1.70
N VAL A 316 1.14 0.92 -2.90
CA VAL A 316 1.78 -0.08 -3.76
C VAL A 316 3.20 0.36 -4.15
N LEU A 317 3.39 1.62 -4.53
CA LEU A 317 4.71 2.15 -4.88
C LEU A 317 5.65 2.24 -3.67
N VAL A 318 5.14 2.62 -2.50
CA VAL A 318 5.93 2.63 -1.25
C VAL A 318 6.38 1.21 -0.89
N LEU A 319 5.48 0.21 -1.00
CA LEU A 319 5.84 -1.19 -0.77
C LEU A 319 6.86 -1.69 -1.80
N ALA A 320 6.75 -1.27 -3.06
CA ALA A 320 7.74 -1.61 -4.09
C ALA A 320 9.13 -1.05 -3.75
N LEU A 321 9.21 0.19 -3.26
CA LEU A 321 10.47 0.80 -2.82
C LEU A 321 11.06 0.08 -1.59
N ILE A 322 10.22 -0.21 -0.58
CA ILE A 322 10.64 -0.93 0.62
C ILE A 322 11.15 -2.34 0.25
N ALA A 323 10.44 -3.04 -0.63
CA ALA A 323 10.85 -4.36 -1.10
C ALA A 323 12.20 -4.30 -1.84
N GLN A 324 12.42 -3.27 -2.66
CA GLN A 324 13.67 -3.05 -3.38
C GLN A 324 14.84 -2.79 -2.42
N TRP A 325 14.64 -1.93 -1.43
CA TRP A 325 15.65 -1.70 -0.39
C TRP A 325 15.92 -2.94 0.48
N GLY A 326 14.88 -3.72 0.78
CA GLY A 326 14.99 -4.96 1.56
C GLY A 326 15.90 -6.01 0.95
N VAL A 327 16.08 -5.97 -0.38
CA VAL A 327 17.03 -6.85 -1.10
C VAL A 327 18.33 -6.15 -1.52
N GLY A 328 18.57 -4.93 -1.06
CA GLY A 328 19.80 -4.18 -1.30
C GLY A 328 19.93 -3.61 -2.72
N HIS A 329 18.82 -3.40 -3.43
CA HIS A 329 18.82 -2.78 -4.75
C HIS A 329 18.45 -1.30 -4.70
N HIS A 330 19.11 -0.52 -5.55
CA HIS A 330 18.80 0.89 -5.77
C HIS A 330 17.79 1.10 -6.90
N VAL A 331 17.14 2.27 -6.89
CA VAL A 331 16.17 2.67 -7.94
C VAL A 331 16.79 2.77 -9.34
N THR A 332 18.10 2.82 -9.42
CA THR A 332 18.87 2.87 -10.68
C THR A 332 19.24 1.49 -11.23
N ASP A 333 18.96 0.40 -10.46
CA ASP A 333 19.41 -0.93 -10.81
C ASP A 333 18.49 -1.62 -11.82
N GLY A 334 19.05 -2.19 -12.86
CA GLY A 334 18.39 -3.05 -13.82
C GLY A 334 17.08 -2.46 -14.39
N PHE A 335 15.97 -3.18 -14.23
CA PHE A 335 14.66 -2.77 -14.72
C PHE A 335 13.99 -1.67 -13.88
N ALA A 336 14.50 -1.34 -12.69
CA ALA A 336 13.91 -0.33 -11.84
C ALA A 336 14.01 1.07 -12.46
N TRP A 337 15.11 1.39 -13.07
CA TRP A 337 15.37 2.70 -13.67
C TRP A 337 14.31 3.16 -14.69
N PRO A 338 13.85 2.35 -15.70
CA PRO A 338 12.76 2.76 -16.57
C PRO A 338 11.38 2.54 -15.96
N ALA A 339 11.25 1.62 -15.00
CA ALA A 339 9.97 1.25 -14.42
C ALA A 339 9.41 2.33 -13.47
N TRP A 340 10.27 2.99 -12.68
CA TRP A 340 9.83 4.05 -11.76
C TRP A 340 9.13 5.21 -12.45
N PRO A 341 9.69 5.83 -13.51
CA PRO A 341 8.99 6.91 -14.22
C PRO A 341 7.64 6.49 -14.78
N LEU A 342 7.54 5.28 -15.34
CA LEU A 342 6.29 4.74 -15.89
C LEU A 342 5.25 4.50 -14.79
N ALA A 343 5.66 3.91 -13.66
CA ALA A 343 4.79 3.65 -12.52
C ALA A 343 4.30 4.96 -11.87
N LEU A 344 5.17 5.98 -11.75
CA LEU A 344 4.81 7.30 -11.27
C LEU A 344 3.86 8.03 -12.23
N ALA A 345 4.09 7.92 -13.54
CA ALA A 345 3.18 8.49 -14.54
C ALA A 345 1.79 7.85 -14.47
N LEU A 346 1.73 6.50 -14.34
CA LEU A 346 0.47 5.78 -14.17
C LEU A 346 -0.20 6.13 -12.85
N HIS A 347 0.55 6.23 -11.76
CA HIS A 347 0.02 6.67 -10.47
C HIS A 347 -0.55 8.10 -10.54
N GLY A 348 0.17 9.04 -11.15
CA GLY A 348 -0.30 10.40 -11.38
C GLY A 348 -1.60 10.44 -12.21
N TRP A 349 -1.67 9.60 -13.25
CA TRP A 349 -2.90 9.46 -14.06
C TRP A 349 -4.06 8.88 -13.23
N LEU A 350 -3.81 7.85 -12.41
CA LEU A 350 -4.81 7.27 -11.51
C LEU A 350 -5.32 8.31 -10.50
N LEU A 351 -4.42 9.08 -9.92
CA LEU A 351 -4.73 10.13 -8.96
C LEU A 351 -5.61 11.21 -9.60
N HIS A 352 -5.19 11.72 -10.76
CA HIS A 352 -5.94 12.70 -11.53
C HIS A 352 -7.35 12.20 -11.90
N ARG A 353 -7.46 10.94 -12.38
CA ARG A 353 -8.76 10.37 -12.78
C ARG A 353 -9.69 10.14 -11.59
N ASN A 354 -9.14 9.73 -10.42
CA ASN A 354 -9.93 9.56 -9.20
C ASN A 354 -10.48 10.90 -8.69
N GLU A 355 -9.70 11.98 -8.73
CA GLU A 355 -10.13 13.31 -8.28
C GLU A 355 -11.23 13.90 -9.16
N HIS A 356 -11.20 13.59 -10.46
CA HIS A 356 -12.22 14.01 -11.41
C HIS A 356 -13.37 12.99 -11.55
N ALA A 357 -13.41 11.96 -10.70
CA ALA A 357 -14.54 11.05 -10.61
C ALA A 357 -15.74 11.79 -9.98
N GLY A 358 -16.95 11.55 -10.50
CA GLY A 358 -18.16 12.18 -9.98
C GLY A 358 -18.41 11.89 -8.50
N ALA A 359 -19.25 12.71 -7.86
CA ALA A 359 -19.60 12.61 -6.43
C ALA A 359 -20.13 11.22 -6.03
N ASP A 360 -20.74 10.49 -6.97
CA ASP A 360 -21.23 9.12 -6.77
C ASP A 360 -20.11 8.12 -6.43
N LEU A 361 -18.87 8.40 -6.87
CA LEU A 361 -17.72 7.54 -6.69
C LEU A 361 -16.75 8.05 -5.61
N LEU A 362 -16.77 9.33 -5.29
CA LEU A 362 -15.81 9.98 -4.41
C LEU A 362 -16.52 10.56 -3.17
N ASN A 363 -16.50 9.85 -2.06
CA ASN A 363 -16.97 10.36 -0.79
C ASN A 363 -15.91 11.27 -0.09
N PRO A 364 -16.28 12.08 0.92
CA PRO A 364 -15.35 12.99 1.61
C PRO A 364 -14.14 12.30 2.26
N GLY A 365 -14.28 11.02 2.67
CA GLY A 365 -13.18 10.24 3.24
C GLY A 365 -12.12 9.93 2.19
N TRP A 366 -12.53 9.47 1.01
CA TRP A 366 -11.63 9.22 -0.10
C TRP A 366 -11.03 10.51 -0.67
N ALA A 367 -11.76 11.61 -0.70
CA ALA A 367 -11.23 12.90 -1.14
C ALA A 367 -10.06 13.34 -0.24
N ARG A 368 -10.20 13.22 1.09
CA ARG A 368 -9.10 13.50 2.02
C ARG A 368 -7.92 12.54 1.85
N TRP A 369 -8.18 11.26 1.60
CA TRP A 369 -7.14 10.27 1.33
C TRP A 369 -6.34 10.61 0.06
N LEU A 370 -7.01 11.00 -1.02
CA LEU A 370 -6.37 11.42 -2.26
C LEU A 370 -5.52 12.69 -2.06
N ASP A 371 -6.00 13.64 -1.28
CA ASP A 371 -5.22 14.84 -0.93
C ASP A 371 -3.93 14.50 -0.16
N TRP A 372 -3.99 13.53 0.78
CA TRP A 372 -2.78 13.04 1.43
C TRP A 372 -1.83 12.27 0.50
N GLN A 373 -2.34 11.63 -0.56
CA GLN A 373 -1.47 10.98 -1.55
C GLN A 373 -0.57 11.95 -2.30
N HIS A 374 -0.99 13.20 -2.51
CA HIS A 374 -0.11 14.23 -3.07
C HIS A 374 1.12 14.48 -2.18
N THR A 375 0.91 14.60 -0.88
CA THR A 375 2.00 14.74 0.10
C THR A 375 2.90 13.50 0.09
N GLY A 376 2.31 12.31 0.14
CA GLY A 376 3.04 11.04 0.13
C GLY A 376 3.79 10.80 -1.19
N THR A 377 3.23 11.20 -2.32
CA THR A 377 3.90 11.12 -3.63
C THR A 377 5.13 12.04 -3.66
N ALA A 378 5.04 13.23 -3.09
CA ALA A 378 6.21 14.11 -2.99
C ALA A 378 7.30 13.49 -2.10
N TRP A 379 6.94 12.85 -0.97
CA TRP A 379 7.91 12.13 -0.14
C TRP A 379 8.50 10.92 -0.85
N LEU A 380 7.70 10.16 -1.59
CA LEU A 380 8.20 9.06 -2.42
C LEU A 380 9.21 9.55 -3.45
N LEU A 381 8.91 10.64 -4.16
CA LEU A 381 9.85 11.25 -5.12
C LEU A 381 11.15 11.70 -4.46
N MET A 382 11.08 12.30 -3.26
CA MET A 382 12.26 12.66 -2.48
C MET A 382 13.08 11.44 -2.08
N ALA A 383 12.42 10.34 -1.67
CA ALA A 383 13.08 9.08 -1.33
C ALA A 383 13.77 8.45 -2.55
N LEU A 384 13.10 8.44 -3.71
CA LEU A 384 13.67 7.94 -4.98
C LEU A 384 14.89 8.75 -5.42
N VAL A 385 14.81 10.08 -5.33
CA VAL A 385 15.96 10.97 -5.62
C VAL A 385 17.09 10.72 -4.63
N GLY A 386 16.77 10.59 -3.34
CA GLY A 386 17.75 10.26 -2.30
C GLY A 386 18.46 8.95 -2.58
N ASP A 387 17.72 7.90 -2.92
CA ASP A 387 18.27 6.58 -3.23
C ASP A 387 19.14 6.61 -4.51
N ALA A 388 18.69 7.28 -5.57
CA ALA A 388 19.47 7.46 -6.78
C ALA A 388 20.80 8.21 -6.52
N LEU A 389 20.79 9.18 -5.62
CA LEU A 389 21.99 9.91 -5.21
C LEU A 389 22.92 9.06 -4.36
N THR A 390 22.39 8.24 -3.44
CA THR A 390 23.20 7.28 -2.67
C THR A 390 23.87 6.27 -3.59
N ALA A 391 23.14 5.73 -4.57
CA ALA A 391 23.71 4.87 -5.60
C ALA A 391 24.83 5.58 -6.40
N GLY A 392 24.64 6.84 -6.78
CA GLY A 392 25.64 7.65 -7.47
C GLY A 392 26.90 7.89 -6.63
N VAL A 393 26.71 8.19 -5.34
CA VAL A 393 27.83 8.37 -4.37
C VAL A 393 28.59 7.07 -4.19
N ASP A 394 27.89 5.93 -4.13
CA ASP A 394 28.48 4.60 -3.99
C ASP A 394 29.30 4.22 -5.25
N HIS A 395 28.73 4.38 -6.43
CA HIS A 395 29.43 4.15 -7.70
C HIS A 395 30.69 5.01 -7.85
N ALA A 396 30.60 6.27 -7.43
CA ALA A 396 31.74 7.19 -7.45
C ALA A 396 32.71 6.98 -6.28
N ARG A 397 32.43 6.09 -5.33
CA ARG A 397 33.22 5.80 -4.11
C ARG A 397 33.50 7.05 -3.27
N LEU A 398 32.51 7.92 -3.10
CA LEU A 398 32.66 9.21 -2.43
C LEU A 398 32.33 9.17 -0.93
N TRP A 399 31.95 8.04 -0.35
CA TRP A 399 31.51 7.93 1.06
C TRP A 399 32.58 8.37 2.08
N GLY A 400 33.85 8.18 1.79
CA GLY A 400 34.95 8.62 2.66
C GLY A 400 35.32 10.10 2.50
N THR A 401 34.61 10.87 1.66
CA THR A 401 34.91 12.26 1.33
C THR A 401 33.80 13.21 1.80
N ALA A 402 34.08 14.52 1.82
CA ALA A 402 33.07 15.53 2.09
C ALA A 402 31.98 15.61 0.99
N TRP A 403 32.26 15.08 -0.22
CA TRP A 403 31.34 15.16 -1.35
C TRP A 403 30.02 14.41 -1.11
N ALA A 404 30.03 13.27 -0.43
CA ALA A 404 28.81 12.54 -0.11
C ALA A 404 27.79 13.42 0.64
N SER A 405 28.25 14.08 1.71
CA SER A 405 27.40 14.96 2.50
C SER A 405 27.03 16.25 1.77
N VAL A 406 27.95 16.82 0.97
CA VAL A 406 27.70 18.02 0.15
C VAL A 406 26.61 17.72 -0.88
N ILE A 407 26.68 16.59 -1.59
CA ILE A 407 25.68 16.16 -2.58
C ILE A 407 24.30 16.00 -1.89
N GLY A 408 24.27 15.35 -0.72
CA GLY A 408 23.04 15.18 0.04
C GLY A 408 22.37 16.50 0.43
N VAL A 409 23.14 17.43 1.02
CA VAL A 409 22.61 18.75 1.41
C VAL A 409 22.26 19.61 0.21
N ALA A 410 23.08 19.61 -0.85
CA ALA A 410 22.81 20.38 -2.06
C ALA A 410 21.56 19.91 -2.81
N SER A 411 21.35 18.59 -2.90
CA SER A 411 20.16 18.02 -3.55
C SER A 411 18.89 18.30 -2.74
N ALA A 412 18.92 18.13 -1.41
CA ALA A 412 17.79 18.49 -0.55
C ALA A 412 17.48 20.00 -0.65
N THR A 413 18.52 20.85 -0.75
CA THR A 413 18.38 22.29 -1.00
C THR A 413 17.70 22.58 -2.33
N ALA A 414 18.12 21.90 -3.40
CA ALA A 414 17.56 22.07 -4.74
C ALA A 414 16.09 21.63 -4.79
N VAL A 415 15.74 20.48 -4.16
CA VAL A 415 14.36 19.98 -4.06
C VAL A 415 13.49 20.97 -3.29
N LEU A 416 13.94 21.43 -2.11
CA LEU A 416 13.21 22.40 -1.30
C LEU A 416 12.99 23.71 -2.06
N ALA A 417 14.03 24.28 -2.65
CA ALA A 417 13.93 25.52 -3.42
C ALA A 417 13.08 25.34 -4.70
N GLY A 418 13.21 24.20 -5.36
CA GLY A 418 12.44 23.85 -6.56
C GLY A 418 10.95 23.75 -6.28
N LEU A 419 10.55 22.96 -5.29
CA LEU A 419 9.14 22.82 -4.89
C LEU A 419 8.55 24.15 -4.40
N THR A 420 9.33 24.92 -3.61
CA THR A 420 8.91 26.24 -3.14
C THR A 420 8.63 27.20 -4.31
N ARG A 421 9.54 27.26 -5.29
CA ARG A 421 9.36 28.12 -6.47
C ARG A 421 8.23 27.64 -7.38
N TRP A 422 8.13 26.32 -7.59
CA TRP A 422 7.09 25.73 -8.43
C TRP A 422 5.70 26.02 -7.87
N ALA A 423 5.48 25.72 -6.59
CA ALA A 423 4.22 26.01 -5.92
C ALA A 423 3.93 27.52 -5.82
N GLY A 424 4.96 28.36 -5.60
CA GLY A 424 4.81 29.81 -5.56
C GLY A 424 4.42 30.44 -6.91
N ARG A 425 4.82 29.82 -8.03
CA ARG A 425 4.39 30.25 -9.38
C ARG A 425 2.93 29.91 -9.62
N ALA A 426 2.49 28.72 -9.23
CA ALA A 426 1.11 28.29 -9.37
C ALA A 426 0.13 29.14 -8.56
N ASN A 427 0.54 29.57 -7.37
CA ASN A 427 -0.28 30.43 -6.50
C ASN A 427 -0.41 31.88 -7.03
N ARG A 428 0.56 32.38 -7.80
CA ARG A 428 0.55 33.73 -8.43
C ARG A 428 -0.11 33.79 -9.79
N ALA A 429 0.00 32.73 -10.57
CA ALA A 429 -0.70 32.63 -11.82
C ALA A 429 -2.06 32.00 -11.51
N SER A 430 -3.16 32.76 -11.60
CA SER A 430 -4.50 32.19 -11.74
C SER A 430 -4.42 31.23 -12.94
N ALA A 431 -4.06 29.97 -12.65
CA ALA A 431 -3.54 29.04 -13.63
C ALA A 431 -4.66 28.55 -14.55
N ARG A 432 -4.95 29.32 -15.58
CA ARG A 432 -5.74 28.95 -16.74
C ARG A 432 -4.85 28.20 -17.73
N GLY A 433 -4.45 26.95 -17.39
CA GLY A 433 -3.64 26.16 -18.30
C GLY A 433 -3.76 24.66 -18.04
N ARG A 434 -3.57 23.85 -19.09
CA ARG A 434 -3.61 22.37 -19.05
C ARG A 434 -2.61 21.74 -18.05
N PHE A 435 -1.62 22.49 -17.56
CA PHE A 435 -0.60 22.06 -16.61
C PHE A 435 -0.81 22.61 -15.19
N ALA A 436 -2.01 23.10 -14.86
CA ALA A 436 -2.30 23.66 -13.54
C ALA A 436 -2.39 22.59 -12.45
N TRP A 437 -2.85 21.39 -12.80
CA TRP A 437 -2.88 20.24 -11.89
C TRP A 437 -1.44 19.71 -11.65
N PRO A 438 -1.07 19.29 -10.43
CA PRO A 438 -1.88 19.23 -9.20
C PRO A 438 -1.89 20.52 -8.37
N LEU A 439 -1.11 21.53 -8.70
CA LEU A 439 -0.88 22.70 -7.85
C LEU A 439 -2.07 23.64 -7.68
N ASN A 440 -2.97 23.70 -8.66
CA ASN A 440 -4.17 24.53 -8.56
C ASN A 440 -5.12 24.13 -7.42
N THR A 441 -5.12 22.84 -7.07
CA THR A 441 -6.01 22.28 -6.04
C THR A 441 -5.27 21.84 -4.78
N HIS A 442 -4.01 21.38 -4.92
CA HIS A 442 -3.24 20.75 -3.85
C HIS A 442 -1.91 21.45 -3.54
N ALA A 443 -1.80 22.76 -3.80
CA ALA A 443 -0.55 23.51 -3.59
C ALA A 443 0.01 23.32 -2.17
N GLU A 444 -0.85 23.35 -1.14
CA GLU A 444 -0.46 23.18 0.27
C GLU A 444 0.23 21.84 0.53
N ALA A 445 -0.18 20.75 -0.16
CA ALA A 445 0.47 19.46 -0.04
C ALA A 445 1.97 19.54 -0.40
N TYR A 446 2.32 20.34 -1.41
CA TYR A 446 3.68 20.43 -1.93
C TYR A 446 4.55 21.47 -1.22
N TYR A 447 4.06 22.70 -0.99
CA TYR A 447 4.92 23.74 -0.37
C TYR A 447 4.93 23.72 1.15
N TRP A 448 3.97 23.04 1.80
CA TRP A 448 3.89 22.96 3.25
C TRP A 448 4.03 21.53 3.77
N ARG A 449 3.03 20.67 3.55
CA ARG A 449 3.00 19.34 4.17
C ARG A 449 4.17 18.45 3.76
N ALA A 450 4.57 18.47 2.49
CA ALA A 450 5.72 17.69 2.02
C ALA A 450 7.05 18.36 2.38
N VAL A 451 7.13 19.68 2.27
CA VAL A 451 8.38 20.41 2.40
C VAL A 451 8.76 20.71 3.85
N ALA A 452 7.82 20.82 4.79
CA ALA A 452 8.14 21.11 6.17
C ALA A 452 9.06 20.05 6.84
N PRO A 453 8.83 18.73 6.70
CA PRO A 453 9.78 17.71 7.17
C PRO A 453 11.13 17.79 6.44
N LEU A 454 11.12 18.04 5.12
CA LEU A 454 12.35 18.20 4.34
C LEU A 454 13.16 19.41 4.83
N ALA A 455 12.50 20.53 5.17
CA ALA A 455 13.17 21.72 5.70
C ALA A 455 13.85 21.44 7.04
N LEU A 456 13.22 20.65 7.91
CA LEU A 456 13.84 20.20 9.16
C LEU A 456 15.04 19.28 8.90
N LEU A 457 14.89 18.28 8.02
CA LEU A 457 16.00 17.39 7.63
C LEU A 457 17.15 18.16 6.99
N LEU A 458 16.83 19.14 6.13
CA LEU A 458 17.84 20.00 5.51
C LEU A 458 18.58 20.84 6.54
N TRP A 459 17.87 21.39 7.54
CA TRP A 459 18.53 22.14 8.62
C TRP A 459 19.46 21.24 9.43
N LEU A 460 19.00 20.02 9.82
CA LEU A 460 19.80 19.03 10.54
C LEU A 460 21.01 18.58 9.72
N GLY A 461 20.81 18.28 8.44
CA GLY A 461 21.87 17.86 7.52
C GLY A 461 22.91 18.97 7.29
N ALA A 462 22.47 20.21 7.11
CA ALA A 462 23.35 21.37 6.98
C ALA A 462 24.14 21.62 8.26
N PHE A 463 23.50 21.48 9.43
CA PHE A 463 24.16 21.57 10.73
C PHE A 463 25.23 20.48 10.90
N ALA A 464 24.88 19.23 10.62
CA ALA A 464 25.80 18.10 10.67
C ALA A 464 26.97 18.28 9.70
N LEU A 465 26.71 18.68 8.46
CA LEU A 465 27.75 18.96 7.45
C LEU A 465 28.68 20.07 7.92
N ALA A 466 28.14 21.18 8.42
CA ALA A 466 28.95 22.29 8.96
C ALA A 466 29.85 21.83 10.13
N TRP A 467 29.30 21.01 11.05
CA TRP A 467 29.96 20.57 12.26
C TRP A 467 31.05 19.52 12.02
N THR A 468 30.80 18.53 11.15
CA THR A 468 31.67 17.35 11.02
C THR A 468 32.70 17.46 9.91
N SER A 469 32.42 18.22 8.83
CA SER A 469 33.28 18.25 7.65
C SER A 469 34.54 19.07 7.85
N SER A 470 35.70 18.50 7.52
CA SER A 470 36.98 19.20 7.45
C SER A 470 37.10 20.19 6.28
N GLY A 471 36.12 20.22 5.38
CA GLY A 471 36.15 21.01 4.14
C GLY A 471 37.07 20.45 3.05
N ARG A 472 37.56 19.19 3.20
CA ARG A 472 38.40 18.55 2.20
C ARG A 472 37.55 18.04 1.05
N THR A 473 37.54 18.80 -0.05
CA THR A 473 36.74 18.51 -1.28
C THR A 473 37.67 18.35 -2.49
N GLU A 474 38.63 17.43 -2.40
CA GLU A 474 39.55 17.15 -3.50
C GLU A 474 38.79 16.82 -4.80
N PRO A 475 39.24 17.32 -5.99
CA PRO A 475 40.51 18.03 -6.25
C PRO A 475 40.48 19.55 -6.00
N LEU A 476 39.41 20.11 -5.43
CA LEU A 476 39.29 21.55 -5.24
C LEU A 476 40.11 22.02 -4.01
N PRO A 477 40.86 23.16 -4.11
CA PRO A 477 41.51 23.73 -2.97
C PRO A 477 40.50 24.32 -1.97
N TYR A 478 40.84 24.34 -0.70
CA TYR A 478 40.00 24.99 0.31
C TYR A 478 40.09 26.50 0.19
N ILE A 479 38.97 27.14 -0.10
CA ILE A 479 38.80 28.59 -0.07
C ILE A 479 37.68 28.92 0.93
N PRO A 480 37.95 29.67 2.00
CA PRO A 480 36.93 29.99 3.01
C PRO A 480 35.67 30.58 2.39
N LEU A 481 34.49 30.10 2.81
CA LEU A 481 33.16 30.46 2.33
C LEU A 481 32.84 30.05 0.88
N LEU A 482 33.82 29.81 0.02
CA LEU A 482 33.64 29.36 -1.36
C LEU A 482 33.89 27.86 -1.52
N ASN A 483 34.25 27.18 -0.47
CA ASN A 483 34.37 25.72 -0.48
C ASN A 483 32.97 25.07 -0.68
N PRO A 484 32.86 23.95 -1.41
CA PRO A 484 31.59 23.24 -1.61
C PRO A 484 30.81 22.95 -0.33
N THR A 485 31.51 22.64 0.77
CA THR A 485 30.88 22.41 2.08
C THR A 485 30.20 23.69 2.61
N ASP A 486 30.89 24.80 2.59
CA ASP A 486 30.37 26.09 3.10
C ASP A 486 29.23 26.59 2.18
N LEU A 487 29.43 26.50 0.87
CA LEU A 487 28.41 26.88 -0.12
C LEU A 487 27.12 26.06 0.02
N ALA A 488 27.22 24.73 0.23
CA ALA A 488 26.05 23.90 0.41
C ALA A 488 25.21 24.35 1.62
N VAL A 489 25.87 24.68 2.74
CA VAL A 489 25.17 25.15 3.95
C VAL A 489 24.58 26.54 3.77
N LEU A 490 25.29 27.47 3.11
CA LEU A 490 24.80 28.82 2.81
C LEU A 490 23.58 28.76 1.86
N LEU A 491 23.63 27.90 0.85
CA LEU A 491 22.50 27.68 -0.07
C LEU A 491 21.30 27.04 0.66
N ALA A 492 21.54 26.10 1.61
CA ALA A 492 20.51 25.54 2.44
C ALA A 492 19.82 26.60 3.31
N MET A 493 20.59 27.50 3.93
CA MET A 493 20.03 28.65 4.67
C MET A 493 19.18 29.53 3.76
N GLY A 494 19.68 29.86 2.55
CA GLY A 494 18.94 30.63 1.55
C GLY A 494 17.63 29.99 1.13
N ALA A 495 17.62 28.66 0.93
CA ALA A 495 16.43 27.91 0.58
C ALA A 495 15.39 27.89 1.73
N LEU A 496 15.83 27.73 2.99
CA LEU A 496 14.97 27.81 4.17
C LEU A 496 14.31 29.20 4.31
N LEU A 497 15.07 30.28 4.07
CA LEU A 497 14.54 31.64 4.09
C LEU A 497 13.54 31.90 2.93
N LEU A 498 13.84 31.39 1.73
CA LEU A 498 12.94 31.46 0.58
C LEU A 498 11.63 30.73 0.85
N TRP A 499 11.70 29.52 1.41
CA TRP A 499 10.53 28.73 1.80
C TRP A 499 9.68 29.46 2.84
N ARG A 500 10.32 29.97 3.90
CA ARG A 500 9.63 30.78 4.91
C ARG A 500 8.93 31.99 4.30
N GLY A 501 9.60 32.70 3.41
CA GLY A 501 9.02 33.86 2.72
C GLY A 501 7.76 33.50 1.96
N MET A 502 7.77 32.37 1.23
CA MET A 502 6.63 31.88 0.47
C MET A 502 5.47 31.45 1.37
N VAL A 503 5.74 30.66 2.43
CA VAL A 503 4.69 30.19 3.38
C VAL A 503 4.02 31.37 4.07
N ASN A 504 4.79 32.41 4.43
CA ASN A 504 4.22 33.61 5.05
C ASN A 504 3.38 34.47 4.11
N ALA A 505 3.64 34.39 2.80
CA ALA A 505 2.88 35.08 1.75
C ALA A 505 1.69 34.30 1.22
N ALA A 506 1.50 33.03 1.64
CA ALA A 506 0.39 32.19 1.20
C ALA A 506 -0.94 32.61 1.84
N GLU A 507 -2.02 32.64 1.05
CA GLU A 507 -3.40 32.91 1.49
C GLU A 507 -4.34 31.85 0.88
N PRO A 508 -5.10 31.10 1.71
CA PRO A 508 -5.05 31.04 3.18
C PRO A 508 -3.75 30.41 3.67
N ARG A 509 -3.35 30.76 4.89
CA ARG A 509 -2.14 30.19 5.50
C ARG A 509 -2.35 28.76 5.96
N PRO A 510 -1.36 27.87 5.76
CA PRO A 510 -1.46 26.50 6.24
C PRO A 510 -1.46 26.44 7.77
N GLN A 511 -2.15 25.43 8.30
CA GLN A 511 -2.16 25.16 9.74
C GLN A 511 -0.74 24.83 10.23
N GLY A 512 -0.34 25.38 11.38
CA GLY A 512 1.01 25.20 11.95
C GLY A 512 2.09 26.14 11.40
N ALA A 513 1.85 26.89 10.33
CA ALA A 513 2.80 27.84 9.75
C ALA A 513 3.18 29.00 10.70
N GLY A 514 2.41 29.23 11.76
CA GLY A 514 2.70 30.22 12.80
C GLY A 514 4.08 30.08 13.44
N LEU A 515 4.61 28.85 13.53
CA LEU A 515 5.96 28.57 14.06
C LEU A 515 7.06 29.28 13.27
N LEU A 516 6.91 29.45 11.96
CA LEU A 516 7.90 30.14 11.12
C LEU A 516 7.99 31.66 11.39
N ARG A 517 7.02 32.24 12.09
CA ARG A 517 7.05 33.65 12.50
C ARG A 517 7.66 33.86 13.87
N GLN A 518 7.74 32.80 14.67
CA GLN A 518 8.26 32.85 16.01
C GLN A 518 9.77 33.12 16.03
N PRO A 519 10.29 33.68 17.09
CA PRO A 519 11.74 33.89 17.28
C PRO A 519 12.57 32.62 17.16
N VAL A 520 11.96 31.45 17.43
CA VAL A 520 12.60 30.12 17.34
C VAL A 520 13.17 29.86 15.94
N PHE A 521 12.44 30.20 14.87
CA PHE A 521 12.97 30.05 13.51
C PHE A 521 14.25 30.87 13.29
N TRP A 522 14.23 32.13 13.71
CA TRP A 522 15.41 33.00 13.59
C TRP A 522 16.54 32.52 14.50
N GLY A 523 16.23 31.97 15.68
CA GLY A 523 17.19 31.32 16.55
C GLY A 523 17.87 30.13 15.88
N ALA A 524 17.08 29.26 15.20
CA ALA A 524 17.61 28.11 14.45
C ALA A 524 18.54 28.55 13.30
N ILE A 525 18.13 29.54 12.51
CA ILE A 525 18.98 30.11 11.44
C ILE A 525 20.23 30.79 12.01
N GLY A 526 20.10 31.54 13.10
CA GLY A 526 21.21 32.19 13.77
C GLY A 526 22.22 31.18 14.35
N LEU A 527 21.73 30.09 14.95
CA LEU A 527 22.57 28.97 15.41
C LEU A 527 23.37 28.35 14.28
N LEU A 528 22.70 28.06 13.15
CA LEU A 528 23.37 27.50 11.98
C LEU A 528 24.43 28.46 11.42
N ALA A 529 24.12 29.76 11.36
CA ALA A 529 25.08 30.79 10.94
C ALA A 529 26.30 30.87 11.89
N LEU A 530 26.07 30.81 13.20
CA LEU A 530 27.15 30.79 14.20
C LEU A 530 28.05 29.57 14.04
N VAL A 531 27.45 28.39 13.84
CA VAL A 531 28.18 27.13 13.60
C VAL A 531 29.00 27.22 12.31
N VAL A 532 28.43 27.71 11.21
CA VAL A 532 29.16 27.88 9.93
C VAL A 532 30.36 28.79 10.12
N LEU A 533 30.16 29.97 10.68
CA LEU A 533 31.26 30.92 10.89
C LEU A 533 32.35 30.35 11.80
N SER A 534 31.95 29.63 12.86
CA SER A 534 32.90 28.99 13.79
C SER A 534 33.68 27.89 13.10
N THR A 535 33.01 27.04 12.29
CA THR A 535 33.66 25.91 11.59
C THR A 535 34.47 26.35 10.37
N VAL A 536 34.12 27.47 9.72
CA VAL A 536 34.99 28.11 8.71
C VAL A 536 36.32 28.47 9.34
N TRP A 537 36.35 29.04 10.56
CA TRP A 537 37.57 29.30 11.26
C TRP A 537 38.38 28.04 11.59
N LEU A 538 37.71 26.97 12.02
CA LEU A 538 38.38 25.68 12.25
C LEU A 538 39.03 25.13 10.97
N ARG A 539 38.35 25.25 9.84
CA ARG A 539 38.87 24.83 8.54
C ARG A 539 40.03 25.68 8.08
N VAL A 540 39.98 27.00 8.33
CA VAL A 540 41.11 27.88 8.09
C VAL A 540 42.31 27.44 8.95
N ALA A 541 42.10 27.16 10.25
CA ALA A 541 43.15 26.65 11.11
C ALA A 541 43.73 25.30 10.64
N HIS A 542 42.87 24.41 10.16
CA HIS A 542 43.30 23.12 9.62
C HIS A 542 44.09 23.25 8.32
N HIS A 543 43.60 23.99 7.33
CA HIS A 543 44.21 24.06 6.00
C HIS A 543 45.40 25.01 5.90
N PHE A 544 45.39 26.13 6.61
CA PHE A 544 46.45 27.15 6.52
C PHE A 544 47.44 27.12 7.66
N PHE A 545 47.00 26.67 8.86
CA PHE A 545 47.88 26.58 10.03
C PHE A 545 48.21 25.14 10.40
N GLN A 546 47.81 24.16 9.56
CA GLN A 546 48.13 22.73 9.68
C GLN A 546 47.71 22.10 11.02
N VAL A 547 46.67 22.62 11.66
CA VAL A 547 46.10 22.03 12.87
C VAL A 547 45.37 20.72 12.48
N PRO A 548 45.71 19.58 13.10
CA PRO A 548 45.04 18.33 12.76
C PRO A 548 43.51 18.38 12.99
N TRP A 549 42.72 17.81 12.05
CA TRP A 549 41.24 17.80 12.17
C TRP A 549 40.80 16.68 13.12
N ASN A 550 41.00 16.88 14.40
CA ASN A 550 40.47 16.06 15.48
C ASN A 550 40.15 16.93 16.70
N ALA A 551 39.20 16.48 17.52
CA ALA A 551 38.66 17.26 18.63
C ALA A 551 39.72 17.70 19.63
N TRP A 552 40.69 16.82 19.93
CA TRP A 552 41.74 17.10 20.89
C TRP A 552 42.69 18.18 20.38
N ALA A 553 43.21 18.07 19.15
CA ALA A 553 44.13 19.04 18.56
C ALA A 553 43.48 20.40 18.36
N LEU A 554 42.22 20.43 17.88
CA LEU A 554 41.47 21.69 17.72
C LEU A 554 41.21 22.37 19.06
N TYR A 555 40.87 21.60 20.11
CA TYR A 555 40.63 22.16 21.44
C TYR A 555 41.88 22.75 22.07
N HIS A 556 43.04 22.10 21.91
CA HIS A 556 44.30 22.55 22.53
C HIS A 556 45.10 23.55 21.67
N SER A 557 44.65 23.83 20.43
CA SER A 557 45.34 24.77 19.54
C SER A 557 45.15 26.23 19.99
N PHE A 558 46.23 26.92 20.23
CA PHE A 558 46.23 28.35 20.53
C PHE A 558 45.56 29.18 19.43
N VAL A 559 45.89 28.87 18.15
CA VAL A 559 45.32 29.55 16.98
C VAL A 559 43.78 29.43 16.95
N VAL A 560 43.26 28.23 17.21
CA VAL A 560 41.81 27.98 17.23
C VAL A 560 41.14 28.75 18.37
N GLN A 561 41.68 28.68 19.59
CA GLN A 561 41.07 29.29 20.77
C GLN A 561 41.08 30.81 20.71
N THR A 562 42.21 31.40 20.28
CA THR A 562 42.33 32.87 20.11
C THR A 562 41.42 33.36 18.98
N GLY A 563 41.38 32.64 17.85
CA GLY A 563 40.50 33.01 16.74
C GLY A 563 39.02 32.94 17.09
N TYR A 564 38.60 31.97 17.88
CA TYR A 564 37.22 31.94 18.40
C TYR A 564 36.90 33.14 19.29
N ALA A 565 37.79 33.49 20.18
CA ALA A 565 37.58 34.65 21.04
C ALA A 565 37.41 35.94 20.23
N ILE A 566 38.26 36.17 19.21
CA ILE A 566 38.16 37.31 18.30
C ILE A 566 36.89 37.26 17.44
N LEU A 567 36.64 36.11 16.75
CA LEU A 567 35.52 35.97 15.84
C LEU A 567 34.18 36.15 16.55
N TRP A 568 33.98 35.47 17.69
CA TRP A 568 32.71 35.55 18.42
C TRP A 568 32.51 36.93 19.07
N THR A 569 33.59 37.61 19.48
CA THR A 569 33.51 38.99 19.96
C THR A 569 33.07 39.95 18.86
N VAL A 570 33.72 39.91 17.71
CA VAL A 570 33.36 40.74 16.56
C VAL A 570 31.90 40.47 16.13
N LEU A 571 31.49 39.20 16.08
CA LEU A 571 30.12 38.80 15.74
C LEU A 571 29.11 39.32 16.78
N ALA A 572 29.40 39.18 18.07
CA ALA A 572 28.57 39.69 19.15
C ALA A 572 28.36 41.19 19.06
N LEU A 573 29.45 41.94 18.88
CA LEU A 573 29.42 43.40 18.72
C LEU A 573 28.62 43.83 17.48
N ALA A 574 28.92 43.23 16.34
CA ALA A 574 28.20 43.52 15.10
C ALA A 574 26.69 43.25 15.24
N LEU A 575 26.32 42.14 15.88
CA LEU A 575 24.92 41.78 16.12
C LEU A 575 24.24 42.76 17.08
N MET A 576 24.91 43.15 18.17
CA MET A 576 24.38 44.11 19.15
C MET A 576 24.18 45.49 18.54
N VAL A 577 25.17 46.01 17.78
CA VAL A 577 25.08 47.31 17.09
C VAL A 577 23.97 47.29 16.03
N ALA A 578 23.91 46.24 15.19
CA ALA A 578 22.86 46.11 14.18
C ALA A 578 21.47 45.99 14.81
N ALA A 579 21.35 45.23 15.90
CA ALA A 579 20.10 45.04 16.64
C ALA A 579 19.66 46.35 17.34
N HIS A 580 20.58 47.09 17.90
CA HIS A 580 20.32 48.42 18.49
C HIS A 580 19.74 49.38 17.44
N ARG A 581 20.42 49.51 16.29
CA ARG A 581 19.99 50.39 15.18
C ARG A 581 18.60 50.02 14.62
N ARG A 582 18.23 48.75 14.68
CA ARG A 582 16.93 48.24 14.17
C ARG A 582 15.86 48.07 15.26
N GLY A 583 16.15 48.38 16.52
CA GLY A 583 15.25 48.20 17.66
C GLY A 583 14.89 46.72 17.96
N LEU A 584 15.75 45.77 17.54
CA LEU A 584 15.50 44.33 17.64
C LEU A 584 16.04 43.78 18.97
N ARG A 585 15.28 43.92 20.05
CA ARG A 585 15.65 43.49 21.39
C ARG A 585 16.08 42.01 21.51
N PRO A 586 15.38 41.02 20.89
CA PRO A 586 15.80 39.61 20.94
C PRO A 586 17.19 39.37 20.32
N ALA A 587 17.47 40.01 19.19
CA ALA A 587 18.76 39.89 18.51
C ALA A 587 19.90 40.55 19.35
N TRP A 588 19.61 41.67 20.02
CA TRP A 588 20.55 42.29 20.93
C TRP A 588 20.89 41.37 22.12
N LEU A 589 19.87 40.71 22.72
CA LEU A 589 20.08 39.76 23.82
C LEU A 589 20.88 38.53 23.35
N ALA A 590 20.68 38.04 22.10
CA ALA A 590 21.49 36.97 21.52
C ALA A 590 22.98 37.40 21.40
N GLY A 591 23.23 38.61 20.92
CA GLY A 591 24.59 39.17 20.87
C GLY A 591 25.23 39.31 22.27
N ALA A 592 24.48 39.81 23.25
CA ALA A 592 24.94 39.91 24.64
C ALA A 592 25.23 38.51 25.24
N GLY A 593 24.37 37.51 24.96
CA GLY A 593 24.60 36.13 25.38
C GLY A 593 25.86 35.50 24.74
N LEU A 594 26.11 35.78 23.46
CA LEU A 594 27.35 35.36 22.79
C LEU A 594 28.58 36.01 23.41
N LEU A 595 28.52 37.30 23.75
CA LEU A 595 29.60 38.00 24.44
C LEU A 595 29.84 37.42 25.84
N ALA A 596 28.79 37.14 26.60
CA ALA A 596 28.88 36.47 27.89
C ALA A 596 29.54 35.08 27.77
N LEU A 597 29.23 34.34 26.72
CA LEU A 597 29.87 33.04 26.41
C LEU A 597 31.36 33.20 26.11
N VAL A 598 31.76 34.24 25.38
CA VAL A 598 33.20 34.57 25.16
C VAL A 598 33.90 34.84 26.46
N VAL A 599 33.31 35.66 27.34
CA VAL A 599 33.89 35.97 28.68
C VAL A 599 34.00 34.70 29.52
N LEU A 600 32.95 33.86 29.53
CA LEU A 600 32.97 32.60 30.27
C LEU A 600 34.05 31.64 29.73
N LYS A 601 34.17 31.54 28.40
CA LYS A 601 35.22 30.75 27.75
C LYS A 601 36.61 31.25 28.14
N LEU A 602 36.83 32.55 28.13
CA LEU A 602 38.10 33.16 28.48
C LEU A 602 38.48 32.83 29.93
N ILE A 603 37.52 32.89 30.86
CA ILE A 603 37.75 32.57 32.28
C ILE A 603 38.01 31.07 32.48
N LEU A 604 37.21 30.21 31.90
CA LEU A 604 37.24 28.76 32.16
C LEU A 604 38.30 28.02 31.34
N VAL A 605 38.54 28.44 30.09
CA VAL A 605 39.41 27.71 29.15
C VAL A 605 40.75 28.38 28.96
N ASP A 606 40.76 29.67 28.64
CA ASP A 606 42.00 30.35 28.27
C ASP A 606 42.87 30.71 29.49
N LEU A 607 42.23 30.94 30.63
CA LEU A 607 42.95 31.33 31.87
C LEU A 607 43.34 30.16 32.78
N SER A 608 42.72 28.97 32.59
CA SER A 608 43.04 27.80 33.42
C SER A 608 44.47 27.26 33.20
N ASN A 609 45.04 27.50 32.01
CA ASN A 609 46.32 26.91 31.59
C ASN A 609 47.50 27.87 31.47
N ARG A 610 47.42 29.14 31.95
CA ARG A 610 48.46 30.16 31.73
C ARG A 610 48.85 30.99 32.99
N GLY A 611 50.05 31.59 32.94
CA GLY A 611 50.60 32.33 34.01
C GLY A 611 49.94 33.70 34.35
N GLY A 612 50.28 34.34 35.51
CA GLY A 612 49.53 35.45 36.06
C GLY A 612 49.47 36.73 35.24
N GLY A 613 50.51 37.08 34.44
CA GLY A 613 50.51 38.30 33.62
C GLY A 613 49.52 38.33 32.48
N GLU A 614 49.33 37.22 31.80
CA GLU A 614 48.38 37.07 30.68
C GLU A 614 46.92 37.18 31.15
N ARG A 615 46.64 36.78 32.41
CA ARG A 615 45.32 36.93 33.04
C ARG A 615 44.93 38.40 33.21
N ILE A 616 45.86 39.23 33.63
CA ILE A 616 45.64 40.67 33.87
C ILE A 616 45.28 41.35 32.54
N ILE A 617 46.03 41.08 31.45
CA ILE A 617 45.78 41.65 30.12
C ILE A 617 44.44 41.24 29.61
N ALA A 618 44.07 39.97 29.79
CA ALA A 618 42.77 39.43 29.35
C ALA A 618 41.58 40.08 30.11
N PHE A 619 41.68 40.25 31.43
CA PHE A 619 40.64 40.94 32.22
C PHE A 619 40.49 42.40 31.85
N ILE A 620 41.63 43.14 31.64
CA ILE A 620 41.57 44.52 31.16
C ILE A 620 40.94 44.62 29.80
N GLY A 621 41.28 43.70 28.86
CA GLY A 621 40.67 43.63 27.52
C GLY A 621 39.17 43.40 27.58
N VAL A 622 38.70 42.47 28.41
CA VAL A 622 37.26 42.22 28.62
C VAL A 622 36.56 43.43 29.24
N GLY A 623 37.17 44.05 30.22
CA GLY A 623 36.63 45.27 30.87
C GLY A 623 36.45 46.42 29.88
N VAL A 624 37.47 46.69 29.07
CA VAL A 624 37.40 47.69 27.99
C VAL A 624 36.33 47.34 26.97
N LEU A 625 36.26 46.08 26.58
CA LEU A 625 35.23 45.59 25.62
C LEU A 625 33.81 45.81 26.16
N MET A 626 33.56 45.50 27.43
CA MET A 626 32.26 45.75 28.08
C MET A 626 31.90 47.24 28.12
N LEU A 627 32.88 48.12 28.39
CA LEU A 627 32.66 49.57 28.31
C LEU A 627 32.33 50.04 26.90
N VAL A 628 33.04 49.53 25.89
CA VAL A 628 32.77 49.84 24.47
C VAL A 628 31.37 49.39 24.10
N VAL A 629 30.93 48.21 24.51
CA VAL A 629 29.57 47.70 24.27
C VAL A 629 28.52 48.57 24.95
N GLY A 630 28.72 48.92 26.22
CA GLY A 630 27.79 49.78 26.95
C GLY A 630 27.60 51.15 26.29
N TYR A 631 28.67 51.69 25.69
CA TYR A 631 28.64 52.97 25.01
C TYR A 631 28.06 52.90 23.60
N LEU A 632 28.47 51.93 22.78
CA LEU A 632 28.09 51.86 21.35
C LEU A 632 26.75 51.17 21.10
N ALA A 633 26.32 50.29 21.96
CA ALA A 633 25.14 49.47 21.77
C ALA A 633 24.29 49.27 23.03
N PRO A 634 23.73 50.35 23.63
CA PRO A 634 22.87 50.21 24.80
C PRO A 634 21.63 49.37 24.48
N LEU A 635 21.03 48.78 25.51
CA LEU A 635 19.85 47.91 25.37
C LEU A 635 18.69 48.67 24.69
N PRO A 636 18.12 48.16 23.57
CA PRO A 636 16.97 48.78 22.92
C PRO A 636 15.75 48.86 23.88
N PRO A 637 14.98 49.97 23.85
CA PRO A 637 13.78 50.09 24.66
C PRO A 637 12.77 48.97 24.36
N ARG A 638 11.93 48.62 25.34
CA ARG A 638 10.78 47.72 25.08
C ARG A 638 9.89 48.41 24.08
N ALA A 639 9.46 47.74 23.01
CA ALA A 639 8.37 48.22 22.17
C ALA A 639 7.18 48.48 23.09
N ALA A 640 6.78 49.76 23.24
CA ALA A 640 5.56 50.11 23.94
C ALA A 640 4.42 49.32 23.27
N ALA A 641 3.63 48.61 24.06
CA ALA A 641 2.37 48.04 23.56
C ALA A 641 1.64 49.24 22.90
N ARG A 642 1.40 49.17 21.60
CA ARG A 642 0.47 50.06 20.94
C ARG A 642 -0.87 49.79 21.61
N ILE A 643 -1.20 50.61 22.58
CA ILE A 643 -2.54 50.69 23.11
C ILE A 643 -3.37 51.17 21.93
N ASP A 644 -4.28 50.32 21.51
CA ASP A 644 -5.30 50.66 20.51
C ASP A 644 -6.03 51.94 20.97
N LYS A 645 -5.62 53.06 20.39
CA LYS A 645 -6.39 54.29 20.37
C LYS A 645 -7.29 54.27 19.12
N GLU A 646 -8.18 53.29 19.05
CA GLU A 646 -9.33 53.27 18.15
C GLU A 646 -10.47 52.53 18.85
N ALA A 647 -10.82 53.00 20.06
CA ALA A 647 -12.10 52.74 20.70
C ALA A 647 -12.36 53.91 21.65
N ALA A 648 -12.64 55.07 21.07
CA ALA A 648 -13.33 56.19 21.69
C ALA A 648 -14.08 56.94 20.57
#